data_0034c4da5e92e262660400809e21c97c
#
_entry.id   0034c4da5e92e262660400809e21c97c
#
_cell.length_a   1.000
_cell.length_b   1.000
_cell.length_c   1.000
_cell.angle_alpha   90.00
_cell.angle_beta   90.00
_cell.angle_gamma   90.00
#
_symmetry.space_group_name_H-M   'P 1'
#
loop_
_entity.id
_entity.type
_entity.pdbx_description
1 polymer ?
#
loop_
_entity_poly.entity_id
_entity_poly.type
_entity_poly.pdbx_seq_one_letter_code
_entity_poly.pdbx_strand_id
1 'polypeptide(L)'
;MSVRWEIIIEKFAPGGMIDDDKIYGQPADVPHLRGDVVLDQVTVRDGDGNPVLEDISVTLPQGAIVGITATNDEDRRALAEVLTRETLPTSGTVTLAGHDIRDLHQAVIAKRVGHATSRPIMFQGSFGDNVLMPVRFAPRSKAETAEDMREAARTGNSMDALAADWLDPSIAGLTSADDLRAWWADLIEGIGSRDALIRRAMDQSFDAADHPQLGAALIALRPKVADALARAGLDRHVHRFDFEKYNPALPATDNLLFATPMVQITPEVLTDKVGFLRALQDMGLGNDLERLTREMIEMLRQIFGATGTDHPLFRRVGLDAAVYEAALDLVTRKQKRSDMTDEELALLFTIPAKITAEQVGPSFPVGVAGQILAMRRDHGETLRAQMADLYAPITPDGHLAGLSVLENVLYGKVSDNAGNKAEDLRHIVADVLMAEGITPLVLELIFDIPITLGGANLPSLFAEPLSVSRATIKRPDILILEQVMDSFDATAREALFANLRKLLPDTTLIYLYDAFDDDSIFDLHFEVEQGRLVGAEGVRAEADSEVGADLARKLDALSRTPMFAGLKRKQLRLLAFGARWYAAAPGEYVFHKNDDPTDGAYMVIDGEADLILPGENGDETLIATVGPGALVGELGLIRREPRALDMRAKTQLNCLRIGEEEFMAVVENDAATAFRLLQVVAGYVNT
;
A
#
# COMPACT_ATOMS: atom_id res chain seq x y z
N MET A 1 32.11 -23.36 31.43
CA MET A 1 31.51 -23.65 30.11
C MET A 1 30.01 -23.95 30.18
N SER A 2 29.48 -24.56 31.25
CA SER A 2 28.04 -24.88 31.35
C SER A 2 27.10 -23.65 31.32
N VAL A 3 27.42 -22.61 32.11
CA VAL A 3 26.56 -21.40 32.20
C VAL A 3 26.37 -20.67 30.88
N ARG A 4 27.41 -20.64 30.03
CA ARG A 4 27.28 -20.02 28.69
C ARG A 4 26.44 -20.87 27.75
N TRP A 5 26.48 -22.18 27.91
CA TRP A 5 25.67 -23.10 27.12
C TRP A 5 24.19 -23.05 27.53
N GLU A 6 23.91 -22.97 28.81
CA GLU A 6 22.56 -22.82 29.36
C GLU A 6 21.90 -21.53 28.86
N ILE A 7 22.61 -20.39 28.83
CA ILE A 7 22.13 -19.11 28.27
C ILE A 7 21.88 -19.22 26.77
N ILE A 8 22.72 -19.97 26.04
CA ILE A 8 22.53 -20.18 24.59
C ILE A 8 21.28 -21.04 24.36
N ILE A 9 21.12 -22.14 25.12
CA ILE A 9 19.94 -23.00 25.01
C ILE A 9 18.67 -22.21 25.36
N GLU A 10 18.68 -21.45 26.46
CA GLU A 10 17.54 -20.65 26.88
C GLU A 10 17.10 -19.62 25.79
N LYS A 11 18.06 -19.03 25.04
CA LYS A 11 17.79 -18.06 24.02
C LYS A 11 17.47 -18.66 22.65
N PHE A 12 18.08 -19.78 22.28
CA PHE A 12 17.97 -20.35 20.93
C PHE A 12 17.15 -21.63 20.84
N ALA A 13 16.86 -22.26 22.00
CA ALA A 13 15.96 -23.39 22.10
C ALA A 13 15.09 -23.24 23.38
N PRO A 14 14.27 -22.16 23.45
CA PRO A 14 13.38 -21.96 24.59
C PRO A 14 12.42 -23.13 24.73
N GLY A 15 12.06 -23.44 25.97
CA GLY A 15 11.04 -24.46 26.25
C GLY A 15 9.71 -24.07 25.58
N GLY A 16 8.99 -25.07 25.05
CA GLY A 16 7.72 -24.86 24.38
C GLY A 16 7.81 -24.62 22.85
N MET A 17 8.99 -24.84 22.24
CA MET A 17 9.11 -24.91 20.80
C MET A 17 8.24 -26.03 20.22
N ILE A 18 7.72 -25.79 19.01
CA ILE A 18 7.01 -26.80 18.25
C ILE A 18 8.01 -27.86 17.79
N ASP A 19 7.62 -29.13 17.89
CA ASP A 19 8.46 -30.25 17.47
C ASP A 19 8.80 -30.18 15.99
N ASP A 20 10.02 -30.57 15.64
CA ASP A 20 10.54 -30.52 14.27
C ASP A 20 9.66 -31.28 13.26
N ASP A 21 9.04 -32.39 13.68
CA ASP A 21 8.11 -33.19 12.84
C ASP A 21 6.81 -32.44 12.52
N LYS A 22 6.48 -31.38 13.24
CA LYS A 22 5.34 -30.49 12.97
C LYS A 22 5.70 -29.30 12.10
N ILE A 23 6.98 -29.06 11.87
CA ILE A 23 7.48 -27.93 11.07
C ILE A 23 8.02 -28.41 9.73
N TYR A 24 8.87 -29.44 9.76
CA TYR A 24 9.61 -29.89 8.57
C TYR A 24 8.94 -31.08 7.88
N GLY A 25 9.25 -31.22 6.59
CA GLY A 25 8.75 -32.30 5.77
C GLY A 25 7.33 -32.06 5.25
N GLN A 26 6.73 -33.12 4.74
CA GLN A 26 5.34 -33.12 4.28
C GLN A 26 4.54 -34.08 5.14
N PRO A 27 3.42 -33.63 5.73
CA PRO A 27 2.56 -34.52 6.48
C PRO A 27 1.89 -35.54 5.52
N ALA A 28 1.62 -36.73 6.03
CA ALA A 28 0.95 -37.78 5.28
C ALA A 28 -0.50 -37.37 4.87
N ASP A 29 -1.13 -36.54 5.69
CA ASP A 29 -2.47 -36.01 5.49
C ASP A 29 -2.55 -34.53 5.88
N VAL A 30 -3.42 -33.77 5.21
CA VAL A 30 -3.75 -32.38 5.49
C VAL A 30 -5.26 -32.28 5.73
N PRO A 31 -5.73 -32.60 6.94
CA PRO A 31 -7.14 -32.59 7.26
C PRO A 31 -7.78 -31.23 7.03
N HIS A 32 -9.09 -31.23 6.78
CA HIS A 32 -9.89 -30.02 6.87
C HIS A 32 -10.08 -29.65 8.35
N LEU A 33 -10.04 -28.33 8.63
CA LEU A 33 -10.32 -27.77 9.94
C LEU A 33 -11.78 -27.27 10.01
N ARG A 34 -12.71 -28.14 9.60
CA ARG A 34 -14.15 -27.90 9.63
C ARG A 34 -14.73 -28.35 10.95
N GLY A 35 -14.72 -27.49 11.93
CA GLY A 35 -15.20 -27.67 13.29
C GLY A 35 -15.02 -26.39 14.09
N ASP A 36 -15.42 -26.42 15.33
CA ASP A 36 -15.33 -25.25 16.21
C ASP A 36 -13.88 -24.86 16.46
N VAL A 37 -13.67 -23.55 16.61
CA VAL A 37 -12.43 -22.97 17.12
C VAL A 37 -12.64 -22.68 18.59
N VAL A 38 -11.86 -23.32 19.46
CA VAL A 38 -12.02 -23.18 20.91
C VAL A 38 -10.74 -22.64 21.52
N LEU A 39 -10.88 -21.55 22.23
CA LEU A 39 -9.87 -21.03 23.15
C LEU A 39 -10.32 -21.38 24.58
N ASP A 40 -9.47 -22.03 25.34
CA ASP A 40 -9.79 -22.45 26.72
C ASP A 40 -8.70 -21.94 27.68
N GLN A 41 -9.04 -20.96 28.49
CA GLN A 41 -8.17 -20.27 29.47
C GLN A 41 -6.85 -19.76 28.87
N VAL A 42 -6.91 -19.25 27.65
CA VAL A 42 -5.74 -18.81 26.87
C VAL A 42 -5.14 -17.57 27.49
N THR A 43 -3.87 -17.67 27.87
CA THR A 43 -3.05 -16.54 28.32
C THR A 43 -1.81 -16.42 27.45
N VAL A 44 -1.50 -15.20 27.00
CA VAL A 44 -0.28 -14.86 26.26
C VAL A 44 0.47 -13.79 27.05
N ARG A 45 1.79 -13.95 27.19
CA ARG A 45 2.67 -12.97 27.86
C ARG A 45 3.69 -12.41 26.89
N ASP A 46 4.02 -11.14 27.08
CA ASP A 46 5.10 -10.48 26.34
C ASP A 46 6.49 -10.99 26.80
N GLY A 47 7.57 -10.51 26.15
CA GLY A 47 8.94 -10.87 26.50
C GLY A 47 9.39 -10.42 27.90
N ASP A 48 8.66 -9.52 28.55
CA ASP A 48 8.89 -9.06 29.92
C ASP A 48 8.03 -9.83 30.95
N GLY A 49 7.18 -10.78 30.49
CA GLY A 49 6.30 -11.60 31.30
C GLY A 49 4.95 -10.99 31.65
N ASN A 50 4.61 -9.80 31.08
CA ASN A 50 3.31 -9.18 31.30
C ASN A 50 2.24 -9.86 30.44
N PRO A 51 0.99 -10.03 30.95
CA PRO A 51 -0.09 -10.58 30.16
C PRO A 51 -0.50 -9.59 29.04
N VAL A 52 -0.55 -10.10 27.82
CA VAL A 52 -1.15 -9.45 26.66
C VAL A 52 -2.60 -9.94 26.49
N LEU A 53 -2.78 -11.26 26.52
CA LEU A 53 -4.10 -11.88 26.65
C LEU A 53 -4.14 -12.63 27.98
N GLU A 54 -5.29 -12.63 28.65
CA GLU A 54 -5.41 -13.25 29.96
C GLU A 54 -6.77 -13.96 30.11
N ASP A 55 -6.70 -15.28 30.32
CA ASP A 55 -7.85 -16.15 30.59
C ASP A 55 -8.99 -16.04 29.55
N ILE A 56 -8.61 -16.00 28.27
CA ILE A 56 -9.57 -15.96 27.17
C ILE A 56 -10.19 -17.34 27.00
N SER A 57 -11.50 -17.44 27.22
CA SER A 57 -12.29 -18.67 27.03
C SER A 57 -13.46 -18.40 26.14
N VAL A 58 -13.45 -18.93 24.91
CA VAL A 58 -14.48 -18.71 23.90
C VAL A 58 -14.54 -19.86 22.91
N THR A 59 -15.76 -20.17 22.45
CA THR A 59 -15.99 -21.13 21.35
C THR A 59 -16.57 -20.39 20.17
N LEU A 60 -15.92 -20.50 19.01
CA LEU A 60 -16.37 -19.95 17.74
C LEU A 60 -16.89 -21.14 16.89
N PRO A 61 -18.21 -21.22 16.63
CA PRO A 61 -18.78 -22.34 15.91
C PRO A 61 -18.31 -22.41 14.45
N GLN A 62 -18.26 -23.64 13.92
CA GLN A 62 -17.96 -23.84 12.51
C GLN A 62 -18.87 -23.02 11.61
N GLY A 63 -18.28 -22.35 10.63
CA GLY A 63 -19.00 -21.59 9.60
C GLY A 63 -19.65 -20.30 10.12
N ALA A 64 -19.46 -19.94 11.40
CA ALA A 64 -19.97 -18.68 11.95
C ALA A 64 -19.24 -17.45 11.39
N ILE A 65 -19.95 -16.32 11.41
CA ILE A 65 -19.38 -14.98 11.24
C ILE A 65 -19.17 -14.39 12.64
N VAL A 66 -17.94 -14.20 13.04
CA VAL A 66 -17.57 -13.75 14.38
C VAL A 66 -16.93 -12.37 14.31
N GLY A 67 -17.50 -11.43 15.04
CA GLY A 67 -16.91 -10.10 15.29
C GLY A 67 -16.20 -10.09 16.64
N ILE A 68 -14.95 -9.64 16.68
CA ILE A 68 -14.23 -9.41 17.93
C ILE A 68 -13.75 -7.97 17.94
N THR A 69 -14.35 -7.17 18.80
CA THR A 69 -13.90 -5.80 19.04
C THR A 69 -12.76 -5.78 20.04
N ALA A 70 -11.63 -5.20 19.66
CA ALA A 70 -10.53 -4.92 20.58
C ALA A 70 -9.87 -3.61 20.18
N THR A 71 -10.05 -2.57 20.98
CA THR A 71 -9.55 -1.23 20.68
C THR A 71 -8.02 -1.18 20.61
N ASN A 72 -7.32 -2.00 21.39
CA ASN A 72 -5.86 -2.06 21.40
C ASN A 72 -5.33 -2.95 20.27
N ASP A 73 -4.39 -2.44 19.46
CA ASP A 73 -3.74 -3.18 18.37
C ASP A 73 -2.99 -4.43 18.87
N GLU A 74 -2.42 -4.37 20.09
CA GLU A 74 -1.67 -5.50 20.65
C GLU A 74 -2.59 -6.69 20.99
N ASP A 75 -3.80 -6.41 21.49
CA ASP A 75 -4.80 -7.42 21.80
C ASP A 75 -5.29 -8.12 20.52
N ARG A 76 -5.58 -7.32 19.45
CA ARG A 76 -5.99 -7.86 18.14
C ARG A 76 -4.91 -8.72 17.52
N ARG A 77 -3.67 -8.22 17.50
CA ARG A 77 -2.53 -8.95 16.96
C ARG A 77 -2.29 -10.25 17.74
N ALA A 78 -2.30 -10.21 19.07
CA ALA A 78 -2.08 -11.40 19.88
C ALA A 78 -3.14 -12.48 19.64
N LEU A 79 -4.43 -12.07 19.43
CA LEU A 79 -5.50 -13.00 19.07
C LEU A 79 -5.24 -13.62 17.70
N ALA A 80 -4.90 -12.80 16.68
CA ALA A 80 -4.58 -13.29 15.36
C ALA A 80 -3.37 -14.24 15.36
N GLU A 81 -2.27 -13.87 16.05
CA GLU A 81 -1.05 -14.67 16.15
C GLU A 81 -1.29 -16.02 16.85
N VAL A 82 -2.15 -16.05 17.88
CA VAL A 82 -2.53 -17.29 18.55
C VAL A 82 -3.35 -18.18 17.62
N LEU A 83 -4.31 -17.64 16.90
CA LEU A 83 -5.17 -18.39 15.99
C LEU A 83 -4.41 -18.88 14.74
N THR A 84 -3.35 -18.21 14.35
CA THR A 84 -2.45 -18.60 13.24
C THR A 84 -1.26 -19.43 13.69
N ARG A 85 -1.09 -19.64 14.99
CA ARG A 85 0.06 -20.31 15.62
C ARG A 85 1.39 -19.57 15.39
N GLU A 86 1.36 -18.28 15.12
CA GLU A 86 2.57 -17.46 15.13
C GLU A 86 3.09 -17.27 16.55
N THR A 87 2.18 -17.23 17.53
CA THR A 87 2.48 -17.21 18.96
C THR A 87 1.75 -18.35 19.65
N LEU A 88 2.46 -19.14 20.47
CA LEU A 88 1.85 -20.17 21.32
C LEU A 88 1.35 -19.56 22.63
N PRO A 89 0.19 -20.00 23.15
CA PRO A 89 -0.27 -19.57 24.46
C PRO A 89 0.72 -19.98 25.56
N THR A 90 0.95 -19.06 26.50
CA THR A 90 1.78 -19.31 27.69
C THR A 90 1.08 -20.29 28.62
N SER A 91 -0.24 -20.26 28.72
CA SER A 91 -1.09 -21.24 29.40
C SER A 91 -2.45 -21.31 28.70
N GLY A 92 -3.21 -22.35 28.96
CA GLY A 92 -4.45 -22.68 28.28
C GLY A 92 -4.23 -23.44 26.98
N THR A 93 -5.30 -23.70 26.24
CA THR A 93 -5.27 -24.47 24.99
C THR A 93 -6.07 -23.81 23.88
N VAL A 94 -5.61 -23.97 22.65
CA VAL A 94 -6.34 -23.58 21.45
C VAL A 94 -6.53 -24.80 20.60
N THR A 95 -7.79 -25.08 20.26
CA THR A 95 -8.13 -26.20 19.38
C THR A 95 -8.84 -25.72 18.12
N LEU A 96 -8.43 -26.24 16.97
CA LEU A 96 -9.07 -26.01 15.68
C LEU A 96 -9.71 -27.31 15.22
N ALA A 97 -11.04 -27.34 15.10
CA ALA A 97 -11.79 -28.54 14.77
C ALA A 97 -11.44 -29.76 15.67
N GLY A 98 -11.23 -29.52 16.96
CA GLY A 98 -10.89 -30.54 17.97
C GLY A 98 -9.42 -30.96 18.00
N HIS A 99 -8.55 -30.38 17.15
CA HIS A 99 -7.10 -30.61 17.16
C HIS A 99 -6.39 -29.51 17.94
N ASP A 100 -5.53 -29.83 18.90
CA ASP A 100 -4.65 -28.85 19.53
C ASP A 100 -3.74 -28.22 18.46
N ILE A 101 -3.68 -26.89 18.46
CA ILE A 101 -2.90 -26.15 17.47
C ILE A 101 -1.41 -26.48 17.52
N ARG A 102 -0.90 -26.95 18.68
CA ARG A 102 0.50 -27.40 18.89
C ARG A 102 0.80 -28.70 18.12
N ASP A 103 -0.22 -29.57 17.96
CA ASP A 103 -0.07 -30.89 17.35
C ASP A 103 -0.26 -30.86 15.83
N LEU A 104 -0.82 -29.77 15.29
CA LEU A 104 -1.02 -29.62 13.85
C LEU A 104 0.31 -29.41 13.14
N HIS A 105 0.50 -30.07 12.00
CA HIS A 105 1.64 -29.77 11.13
C HIS A 105 1.48 -28.38 10.49
N GLN A 106 2.58 -27.65 10.30
CA GLN A 106 2.56 -26.29 9.73
C GLN A 106 1.86 -26.23 8.36
N ALA A 107 1.99 -27.25 7.53
CA ALA A 107 1.30 -27.34 6.25
C ALA A 107 -0.23 -27.33 6.39
N VAL A 108 -0.79 -27.86 7.49
CA VAL A 108 -2.23 -27.82 7.76
C VAL A 108 -2.67 -26.40 8.03
N ILE A 109 -1.96 -25.70 8.96
CA ILE A 109 -2.23 -24.28 9.26
C ILE A 109 -2.12 -23.45 7.97
N ALA A 110 -1.02 -23.58 7.24
CA ALA A 110 -0.77 -22.84 6.02
C ALA A 110 -1.86 -23.03 4.94
N LYS A 111 -2.44 -24.24 4.82
CA LYS A 111 -3.48 -24.51 3.83
C LYS A 111 -4.89 -24.16 4.30
N ARG A 112 -5.18 -24.30 5.61
CA ARG A 112 -6.55 -24.25 6.14
C ARG A 112 -6.90 -22.97 6.86
N VAL A 113 -5.90 -22.22 7.35
CA VAL A 113 -6.09 -20.94 8.04
C VAL A 113 -5.62 -19.81 7.14
N GLY A 114 -6.51 -18.84 6.83
CA GLY A 114 -6.19 -17.61 6.13
C GLY A 114 -6.06 -16.46 7.14
N HIS A 115 -5.07 -15.59 6.95
CA HIS A 115 -4.92 -14.37 7.73
C HIS A 115 -4.66 -13.20 6.79
N ALA A 116 -5.50 -12.19 6.88
CA ALA A 116 -5.34 -10.93 6.19
C ALA A 116 -5.21 -9.81 7.21
N THR A 117 -4.28 -8.90 6.98
CA THR A 117 -4.01 -7.74 7.83
C THR A 117 -3.90 -6.48 6.99
N SER A 118 -4.18 -5.32 7.58
CA SER A 118 -4.04 -4.01 6.93
C SER A 118 -2.59 -3.68 6.53
N ARG A 119 -1.60 -4.29 7.17
CA ARG A 119 -0.16 -4.11 6.88
C ARG A 119 0.51 -5.44 6.53
N PRO A 120 0.17 -6.03 5.38
CA PRO A 120 0.71 -7.33 5.03
C PRO A 120 2.21 -7.27 4.71
N ILE A 121 2.92 -8.35 5.04
CA ILE A 121 4.29 -8.54 4.58
C ILE A 121 4.26 -8.82 3.08
N MET A 122 5.00 -8.01 2.31
CA MET A 122 5.15 -8.16 0.87
C MET A 122 6.49 -8.79 0.53
N PHE A 123 6.45 -9.82 -0.32
CA PHE A 123 7.64 -10.50 -0.80
C PHE A 123 8.09 -9.89 -2.14
N GLN A 124 9.39 -9.85 -2.36
CA GLN A 124 9.94 -9.45 -3.63
C GLN A 124 9.52 -10.43 -4.72
N GLY A 125 9.04 -9.93 -5.85
CA GLY A 125 8.53 -10.71 -6.98
C GLY A 125 7.46 -9.93 -7.72
N SER A 126 6.48 -10.62 -8.27
CA SER A 126 5.30 -9.98 -8.88
C SER A 126 4.12 -9.91 -7.90
N PHE A 127 3.10 -9.12 -8.25
CA PHE A 127 1.81 -9.12 -7.55
C PHE A 127 1.20 -10.52 -7.55
N GLY A 128 1.21 -11.20 -8.70
CA GLY A 128 0.74 -12.57 -8.85
C GLY A 128 1.50 -13.56 -7.97
N ASP A 129 2.83 -13.42 -7.84
CA ASP A 129 3.64 -14.24 -6.93
C ASP A 129 3.15 -14.12 -5.48
N ASN A 130 2.83 -12.89 -5.07
CA ASN A 130 2.33 -12.63 -3.71
C ASN A 130 0.92 -13.18 -3.50
N VAL A 131 0.00 -13.05 -4.46
CA VAL A 131 -1.37 -13.59 -4.37
C VAL A 131 -1.36 -15.11 -4.36
N LEU A 132 -0.59 -15.73 -5.25
CA LEU A 132 -0.57 -17.19 -5.47
C LEU A 132 0.35 -17.95 -4.50
N MET A 133 1.10 -17.24 -3.65
CA MET A 133 2.02 -17.86 -2.69
C MET A 133 1.37 -18.99 -1.86
N PRO A 134 0.16 -18.84 -1.29
CA PRO A 134 -0.45 -19.87 -0.44
C PRO A 134 -0.88 -21.14 -1.19
N VAL A 135 -0.96 -21.10 -2.52
CA VAL A 135 -1.28 -22.24 -3.38
C VAL A 135 -0.06 -22.80 -4.08
N ARG A 136 1.15 -22.34 -3.70
CA ARG A 136 2.42 -22.96 -4.08
C ARG A 136 2.78 -24.05 -3.07
N PHE A 137 3.04 -25.26 -3.56
CA PHE A 137 3.37 -26.39 -2.72
C PHE A 137 4.53 -27.19 -3.34
N ALA A 138 4.59 -28.50 -3.12
CA ALA A 138 5.65 -29.32 -3.72
C ALA A 138 5.54 -29.31 -5.25
N PRO A 139 6.66 -29.15 -5.96
CA PRO A 139 6.64 -29.14 -7.44
C PRO A 139 6.15 -30.46 -8.00
N ARG A 140 5.39 -30.38 -9.09
CA ARG A 140 4.82 -31.56 -9.76
C ARG A 140 5.84 -32.33 -10.59
N SER A 141 6.94 -31.68 -11.01
CA SER A 141 8.03 -32.30 -11.75
C SER A 141 9.27 -32.43 -10.87
N LYS A 142 9.91 -33.59 -10.92
CA LYS A 142 11.23 -33.82 -10.30
C LYS A 142 12.34 -33.30 -11.22
N ALA A 143 13.57 -33.22 -10.68
CA ALA A 143 14.76 -32.83 -11.42
C ALA A 143 14.83 -33.47 -12.82
N GLU A 144 15.19 -32.67 -13.83
CA GLU A 144 15.06 -33.04 -15.25
C GLU A 144 16.04 -34.12 -15.67
N THR A 145 17.19 -34.21 -15.01
CA THR A 145 18.23 -35.20 -15.37
C THR A 145 18.75 -35.96 -14.14
N ALA A 146 19.26 -37.17 -14.41
CA ALA A 146 19.93 -37.99 -13.38
C ALA A 146 21.25 -37.34 -12.89
N GLU A 147 21.80 -36.39 -13.63
CA GLU A 147 22.99 -35.64 -13.27
C GLU A 147 22.65 -34.55 -12.26
N ASP A 148 21.57 -33.79 -12.51
CA ASP A 148 21.06 -32.78 -11.59
C ASP A 148 20.69 -33.39 -10.24
N MET A 149 20.04 -34.56 -10.26
CA MET A 149 19.72 -35.30 -9.02
C MET A 149 20.98 -35.73 -8.25
N ARG A 150 22.03 -36.14 -8.95
CA ARG A 150 23.30 -36.53 -8.31
C ARG A 150 24.03 -35.31 -7.74
N GLU A 151 24.00 -34.20 -8.48
CA GLU A 151 24.62 -32.96 -8.04
C GLU A 151 23.87 -32.42 -6.80
N ALA A 152 22.54 -32.33 -6.83
CA ALA A 152 21.71 -31.91 -5.71
C ALA A 152 21.96 -32.78 -4.45
N ALA A 153 22.01 -34.10 -4.62
CA ALA A 153 22.31 -35.03 -3.51
C ALA A 153 23.72 -34.83 -2.94
N ARG A 154 24.72 -34.46 -3.78
CA ARG A 154 26.10 -34.21 -3.33
C ARG A 154 26.26 -32.87 -2.63
N THR A 155 25.51 -31.87 -3.04
CA THR A 155 25.59 -30.50 -2.53
C THR A 155 24.61 -30.23 -1.38
N GLY A 156 23.68 -31.16 -1.10
CA GLY A 156 22.61 -30.97 -0.13
C GLY A 156 21.51 -30.00 -0.58
N ASN A 157 21.44 -29.69 -1.87
CA ASN A 157 20.40 -28.86 -2.44
C ASN A 157 19.10 -29.64 -2.68
N SER A 158 17.99 -28.91 -2.93
CA SER A 158 16.73 -29.53 -3.38
C SER A 158 16.92 -30.28 -4.70
N MET A 159 16.23 -31.42 -4.83
CA MET A 159 16.14 -32.17 -6.08
C MET A 159 15.08 -31.64 -7.03
N ASP A 160 14.40 -30.55 -6.65
CA ASP A 160 13.36 -29.93 -7.45
C ASP A 160 14.00 -29.10 -8.58
N ALA A 161 13.43 -29.17 -9.78
CA ALA A 161 13.90 -28.37 -10.91
C ALA A 161 13.67 -26.88 -10.65
N LEU A 162 14.61 -26.02 -11.04
CA LEU A 162 14.48 -24.56 -10.91
C LEU A 162 13.24 -24.00 -11.63
N ALA A 163 12.91 -24.62 -12.80
CA ALA A 163 11.75 -24.27 -13.60
C ALA A 163 10.50 -25.12 -13.28
N ALA A 164 10.49 -25.81 -12.12
CA ALA A 164 9.36 -26.63 -11.74
C ALA A 164 8.12 -25.77 -11.46
N ASP A 165 6.95 -26.30 -11.86
CA ASP A 165 5.67 -25.69 -11.52
C ASP A 165 5.32 -26.01 -10.06
N TRP A 166 5.37 -24.99 -9.23
CA TRP A 166 5.03 -25.05 -7.78
C TRP A 166 3.55 -24.78 -7.53
N LEU A 167 2.78 -24.37 -8.54
CA LEU A 167 1.38 -24.02 -8.38
C LEU A 167 0.52 -25.27 -8.26
N ASP A 168 -0.23 -25.36 -7.15
CA ASP A 168 -1.16 -26.44 -6.88
C ASP A 168 -2.60 -25.93 -6.69
N PRO A 169 -3.38 -25.83 -7.79
CA PRO A 169 -4.76 -25.38 -7.73
C PRO A 169 -5.66 -26.26 -6.84
N SER A 170 -5.30 -27.52 -6.63
CA SER A 170 -6.08 -28.46 -5.80
C SER A 170 -6.17 -28.03 -4.33
N ILE A 171 -5.25 -27.17 -3.84
CA ILE A 171 -5.32 -26.59 -2.50
C ILE A 171 -6.59 -25.78 -2.33
N ALA A 172 -6.99 -25.06 -3.41
CA ALA A 172 -8.24 -24.29 -3.46
C ALA A 172 -9.43 -25.12 -3.97
N GLY A 173 -9.27 -26.45 -4.18
CA GLY A 173 -10.28 -27.29 -4.78
C GLY A 173 -10.54 -27.01 -6.27
N LEU A 174 -9.54 -26.44 -6.97
CA LEU A 174 -9.57 -26.08 -8.38
C LEU A 174 -8.67 -27.01 -9.21
N THR A 175 -8.80 -26.96 -10.55
CA THR A 175 -8.13 -27.93 -11.42
C THR A 175 -6.98 -27.33 -12.23
N SER A 176 -7.00 -26.03 -12.48
CA SER A 176 -6.03 -25.36 -13.35
C SER A 176 -5.59 -23.99 -12.80
N ALA A 177 -4.51 -23.47 -13.36
CA ALA A 177 -4.06 -22.10 -13.08
C ALA A 177 -5.10 -21.05 -13.57
N ASP A 178 -5.81 -21.35 -14.66
CA ASP A 178 -6.85 -20.47 -15.20
C ASP A 178 -8.06 -20.41 -14.27
N ASP A 179 -8.44 -21.54 -13.64
CA ASP A 179 -9.48 -21.56 -12.61
C ASP A 179 -9.07 -20.69 -11.39
N LEU A 180 -7.77 -20.68 -11.01
CA LEU A 180 -7.28 -19.82 -9.94
C LEU A 180 -7.35 -18.33 -10.32
N ARG A 181 -7.05 -17.98 -11.57
CA ARG A 181 -7.18 -16.60 -12.06
C ARG A 181 -8.64 -16.15 -12.09
N ALA A 182 -9.54 -17.00 -12.58
CA ALA A 182 -10.97 -16.74 -12.55
C ALA A 182 -11.49 -16.55 -11.11
N TRP A 183 -11.09 -17.43 -10.21
CA TRP A 183 -11.43 -17.33 -8.80
C TRP A 183 -10.89 -16.02 -8.17
N TRP A 184 -9.67 -15.62 -8.50
CA TRP A 184 -9.14 -14.34 -8.04
C TRP A 184 -9.93 -13.14 -8.59
N ALA A 185 -10.39 -13.20 -9.84
CA ALA A 185 -11.25 -12.17 -10.41
C ALA A 185 -12.57 -12.03 -9.63
N ASP A 186 -13.19 -13.17 -9.24
CA ASP A 186 -14.38 -13.17 -8.38
C ASP A 186 -14.07 -12.59 -6.98
N LEU A 187 -12.90 -12.90 -6.42
CA LEU A 187 -12.46 -12.36 -5.13
C LEU A 187 -12.32 -10.84 -5.16
N ILE A 188 -11.61 -10.27 -6.14
CA ILE A 188 -11.41 -8.83 -6.23
C ILE A 188 -12.69 -8.06 -6.50
N GLU A 189 -13.67 -8.67 -7.20
CA GLU A 189 -15.01 -8.12 -7.35
C GLU A 189 -15.74 -8.11 -6.00
N GLY A 190 -15.69 -9.22 -5.27
CA GLY A 190 -16.28 -9.33 -3.93
C GLY A 190 -15.65 -8.39 -2.90
N ILE A 191 -14.35 -8.14 -3.02
CA ILE A 191 -13.61 -7.17 -2.19
C ILE A 191 -13.95 -5.71 -2.56
N GLY A 192 -14.58 -5.45 -3.72
CA GLY A 192 -14.87 -4.10 -4.20
C GLY A 192 -13.65 -3.37 -4.77
N SER A 193 -12.56 -4.07 -5.07
CA SER A 193 -11.30 -3.46 -5.54
C SER A 193 -11.09 -3.53 -7.06
N ARG A 194 -12.05 -4.13 -7.79
CA ARG A 194 -11.96 -4.36 -9.23
C ARG A 194 -11.67 -3.09 -10.02
N ASP A 195 -12.44 -2.03 -9.77
CA ASP A 195 -12.31 -0.77 -10.52
C ASP A 195 -10.96 -0.09 -10.28
N ALA A 196 -10.45 -0.12 -9.05
CA ALA A 196 -9.13 0.41 -8.72
C ALA A 196 -8.03 -0.39 -9.43
N LEU A 197 -8.14 -1.71 -9.48
CA LEU A 197 -7.18 -2.58 -10.16
C LEU A 197 -7.25 -2.41 -11.69
N ILE A 198 -8.44 -2.28 -12.28
CA ILE A 198 -8.59 -1.99 -13.72
C ILE A 198 -7.93 -0.65 -14.06
N ARG A 199 -8.18 0.40 -13.28
CA ARG A 199 -7.52 1.70 -13.49
C ARG A 199 -6.00 1.58 -13.41
N ARG A 200 -5.50 0.81 -12.45
CA ARG A 200 -4.05 0.55 -12.35
C ARG A 200 -3.52 -0.22 -13.54
N ALA A 201 -4.23 -1.24 -14.01
CA ALA A 201 -3.86 -2.02 -15.18
C ALA A 201 -3.86 -1.19 -16.46
N MET A 202 -4.78 -0.24 -16.60
CA MET A 202 -4.81 0.67 -17.75
C MET A 202 -3.54 1.53 -17.88
N ASP A 203 -2.86 1.81 -16.78
CA ASP A 203 -1.59 2.57 -16.79
C ASP A 203 -0.36 1.68 -17.02
N GLN A 204 -0.52 0.33 -17.11
CA GLN A 204 0.58 -0.59 -17.39
C GLN A 204 0.85 -0.68 -18.90
N SER A 205 2.12 -0.70 -19.27
CA SER A 205 2.58 -1.19 -20.57
C SER A 205 2.74 -2.70 -20.52
N PHE A 206 2.60 -3.37 -21.66
CA PHE A 206 2.72 -4.82 -21.75
C PHE A 206 3.33 -5.24 -23.08
N ASP A 207 3.89 -6.46 -23.14
CA ASP A 207 4.33 -7.06 -24.40
C ASP A 207 3.18 -7.85 -25.03
N ALA A 208 2.87 -7.52 -26.29
CA ALA A 208 1.84 -8.24 -27.04
C ALA A 208 2.24 -9.69 -27.37
N ALA A 209 3.51 -10.06 -27.26
CA ALA A 209 3.94 -11.45 -27.41
C ALA A 209 3.50 -12.29 -26.21
N ASP A 210 3.51 -11.71 -25.01
CA ASP A 210 3.06 -12.36 -23.78
C ASP A 210 1.52 -12.32 -23.64
N HIS A 211 0.88 -11.23 -24.13
CA HIS A 211 -0.57 -11.00 -24.05
C HIS A 211 -1.22 -10.76 -25.44
N PRO A 212 -1.17 -11.73 -26.37
CA PRO A 212 -1.61 -11.51 -27.76
C PRO A 212 -3.11 -11.25 -27.88
N GLN A 213 -3.92 -11.87 -27.02
CA GLN A 213 -5.37 -11.66 -27.04
C GLN A 213 -5.75 -10.25 -26.57
N LEU A 214 -5.08 -9.72 -25.54
CA LEU A 214 -5.28 -8.36 -25.08
C LEU A 214 -4.87 -7.35 -26.17
N GLY A 215 -3.70 -7.54 -26.78
CA GLY A 215 -3.24 -6.66 -27.86
C GLY A 215 -4.25 -6.56 -29.01
N ALA A 216 -4.76 -7.71 -29.48
CA ALA A 216 -5.76 -7.76 -30.55
C ALA A 216 -7.09 -7.10 -30.13
N ALA A 217 -7.55 -7.35 -28.91
CA ALA A 217 -8.79 -6.80 -28.38
C ALA A 217 -8.73 -5.27 -28.27
N LEU A 218 -7.63 -4.72 -27.74
CA LEU A 218 -7.46 -3.26 -27.63
C LEU A 218 -7.47 -2.56 -29.00
N ILE A 219 -6.84 -3.15 -30.01
CA ILE A 219 -6.87 -2.61 -31.39
C ILE A 219 -8.30 -2.59 -31.91
N ALA A 220 -9.05 -3.68 -31.74
CA ALA A 220 -10.44 -3.77 -32.19
C ALA A 220 -11.37 -2.78 -31.49
N LEU A 221 -11.03 -2.36 -30.27
CA LEU A 221 -11.84 -1.40 -29.49
C LEU A 221 -11.56 0.08 -29.77
N ARG A 222 -10.47 0.42 -30.45
CA ARG A 222 -10.12 1.82 -30.76
C ARG A 222 -11.29 2.65 -31.31
N PRO A 223 -12.09 2.17 -32.30
CA PRO A 223 -13.24 2.91 -32.81
C PRO A 223 -14.33 3.12 -31.75
N LYS A 224 -14.66 2.09 -30.98
CA LYS A 224 -15.72 2.15 -29.95
C LYS A 224 -15.37 3.12 -28.83
N VAL A 225 -14.12 3.10 -28.37
CA VAL A 225 -13.61 4.06 -27.38
C VAL A 225 -13.62 5.47 -27.93
N ALA A 226 -13.22 5.64 -29.20
CA ALA A 226 -13.26 6.93 -29.87
C ALA A 226 -14.67 7.52 -29.89
N ASP A 227 -15.66 6.71 -30.25
CA ASP A 227 -17.08 7.14 -30.33
C ASP A 227 -17.65 7.41 -28.92
N ALA A 228 -17.28 6.64 -27.92
CA ALA A 228 -17.70 6.87 -26.53
C ALA A 228 -17.17 8.20 -25.99
N LEU A 229 -15.89 8.49 -26.20
CA LEU A 229 -15.28 9.76 -25.79
C LEU A 229 -15.86 10.97 -26.55
N ALA A 230 -16.11 10.84 -27.84
CA ALA A 230 -16.74 11.90 -28.64
C ALA A 230 -18.15 12.22 -28.12
N ARG A 231 -18.96 11.21 -27.81
CA ARG A 231 -20.30 11.40 -27.22
C ARG A 231 -20.26 12.10 -25.88
N ALA A 232 -19.20 11.87 -25.08
CA ALA A 232 -18.97 12.52 -23.79
C ALA A 232 -18.30 13.90 -23.93
N GLY A 233 -17.85 14.29 -25.10
CA GLY A 233 -17.12 15.56 -25.33
C GLY A 233 -15.71 15.57 -24.73
N LEU A 234 -15.12 14.40 -24.50
CA LEU A 234 -13.80 14.23 -23.91
C LEU A 234 -12.70 13.97 -24.95
N ASP A 235 -13.05 13.77 -26.20
CA ASP A 235 -12.14 13.54 -27.34
C ASP A 235 -11.08 14.64 -27.49
N ARG A 236 -11.42 15.89 -27.16
CA ARG A 236 -10.51 17.06 -27.17
C ARG A 236 -9.37 16.95 -26.14
N HIS A 237 -9.47 16.08 -25.16
CA HIS A 237 -8.44 15.83 -24.14
C HIS A 237 -7.50 14.68 -24.49
N VAL A 238 -7.64 14.14 -25.72
CA VAL A 238 -6.79 13.07 -26.25
C VAL A 238 -6.02 13.57 -27.47
N HIS A 239 -4.72 13.55 -27.42
CA HIS A 239 -3.83 13.77 -28.56
C HIS A 239 -3.67 12.46 -29.34
N ARG A 240 -4.55 12.24 -30.33
CA ARG A 240 -4.50 11.04 -31.17
C ARG A 240 -3.24 11.03 -32.03
N PHE A 241 -2.73 9.84 -32.30
CA PHE A 241 -1.61 9.68 -33.22
C PHE A 241 -2.07 9.92 -34.66
N ASP A 242 -1.46 10.90 -35.31
CA ASP A 242 -1.73 11.30 -36.69
C ASP A 242 -0.37 11.59 -37.33
N PHE A 243 -0.07 10.87 -38.43
CA PHE A 243 1.22 11.01 -39.10
C PHE A 243 1.43 12.46 -39.66
N GLU A 244 0.36 13.16 -39.99
CA GLU A 244 0.43 14.49 -40.55
C GLU A 244 0.44 15.61 -39.49
N LYS A 245 0.30 15.27 -38.21
CA LYS A 245 0.25 16.24 -37.11
C LYS A 245 1.34 16.01 -36.10
N TYR A 246 1.86 17.09 -35.53
CA TYR A 246 2.72 17.04 -34.37
C TYR A 246 1.87 16.74 -33.14
N ASN A 247 2.27 15.72 -32.37
CA ASN A 247 1.60 15.35 -31.14
C ASN A 247 2.31 16.02 -29.95
N PRO A 248 1.69 17.01 -29.27
CA PRO A 248 2.33 17.76 -28.20
C PRO A 248 2.60 16.94 -26.94
N ALA A 249 1.93 15.80 -26.78
CA ALA A 249 2.12 14.87 -25.66
C ALA A 249 3.17 13.77 -25.95
N LEU A 250 3.80 13.79 -27.12
CA LEU A 250 4.96 12.96 -27.42
C LEU A 250 6.25 13.78 -27.38
N PRO A 251 7.36 13.16 -26.91
CA PRO A 251 8.68 13.76 -27.05
C PRO A 251 9.03 14.10 -28.49
N ALA A 252 9.98 15.01 -28.68
CA ALA A 252 10.37 15.45 -30.02
C ALA A 252 10.94 14.32 -30.89
N THR A 253 11.72 13.42 -30.28
CA THR A 253 12.28 12.25 -30.96
C THR A 253 11.20 11.28 -31.42
N ASP A 254 10.20 11.00 -30.55
CA ASP A 254 9.08 10.12 -30.87
C ASP A 254 8.21 10.71 -31.97
N ASN A 255 8.01 12.03 -31.96
CA ASN A 255 7.36 12.75 -33.03
C ASN A 255 8.12 12.64 -34.36
N LEU A 256 9.46 12.80 -34.34
CA LEU A 256 10.30 12.70 -35.51
C LEU A 256 10.22 11.32 -36.16
N LEU A 257 10.39 10.29 -35.35
CA LEU A 257 10.36 8.90 -35.80
C LEU A 257 8.95 8.38 -36.07
N PHE A 258 7.93 9.02 -35.55
CA PHE A 258 6.57 8.49 -35.45
C PHE A 258 6.59 7.06 -34.89
N ALA A 259 7.23 6.91 -33.75
CA ALA A 259 7.52 5.65 -33.10
C ALA A 259 7.55 5.83 -31.58
N THR A 260 7.44 4.74 -30.84
CA THR A 260 7.49 4.72 -29.38
C THR A 260 8.71 3.96 -28.89
N PRO A 261 9.37 4.40 -27.81
CA PRO A 261 10.55 3.71 -27.30
C PRO A 261 10.15 2.35 -26.69
N MET A 262 10.89 1.29 -27.02
CA MET A 262 10.77 -0.05 -26.44
C MET A 262 11.67 -0.23 -25.22
N VAL A 263 12.65 0.65 -25.04
CA VAL A 263 13.61 0.65 -23.95
C VAL A 263 13.71 2.05 -23.35
N GLN A 264 14.25 2.13 -22.14
CA GLN A 264 14.51 3.43 -21.52
C GLN A 264 15.62 4.15 -22.29
N ILE A 265 15.33 5.33 -22.84
CA ILE A 265 16.31 6.14 -23.55
C ILE A 265 17.21 6.83 -22.53
N THR A 266 18.49 6.47 -22.52
CA THR A 266 19.54 7.04 -21.68
C THR A 266 20.65 7.65 -22.52
N PRO A 267 21.54 8.47 -21.95
CA PRO A 267 22.70 8.98 -22.68
C PRO A 267 23.58 7.87 -23.27
N GLU A 268 23.78 6.76 -22.54
CA GLU A 268 24.59 5.61 -22.97
C GLU A 268 23.96 4.96 -24.21
N VAL A 269 22.64 4.72 -24.19
CA VAL A 269 21.90 4.14 -25.32
C VAL A 269 22.00 5.03 -26.56
N LEU A 270 21.91 6.35 -26.40
CA LEU A 270 22.07 7.28 -27.51
C LEU A 270 23.51 7.43 -28.00
N THR A 271 24.51 7.24 -27.14
CA THR A 271 25.93 7.24 -27.53
C THR A 271 26.24 6.13 -28.56
N ASP A 272 25.58 4.97 -28.43
CA ASP A 272 25.72 3.89 -29.43
C ASP A 272 25.05 4.24 -30.77
N LYS A 273 24.26 5.30 -30.84
CA LYS A 273 23.53 5.78 -32.02
C LYS A 273 24.14 7.04 -32.64
N VAL A 274 25.44 7.21 -32.60
CA VAL A 274 26.17 8.37 -33.16
C VAL A 274 25.80 8.64 -34.62
N GLY A 275 25.56 7.61 -35.42
CA GLY A 275 25.13 7.75 -36.81
C GLY A 275 23.80 8.50 -36.93
N PHE A 276 22.83 8.20 -36.08
CA PHE A 276 21.54 8.90 -36.01
C PHE A 276 21.73 10.35 -35.55
N LEU A 277 22.51 10.59 -34.52
CA LEU A 277 22.79 11.94 -34.00
C LEU A 277 23.49 12.81 -35.08
N ARG A 278 24.43 12.25 -35.85
CA ARG A 278 25.06 12.95 -36.95
C ARG A 278 24.13 13.21 -38.12
N ALA A 279 23.27 12.24 -38.47
CA ALA A 279 22.25 12.42 -39.49
C ALA A 279 21.31 13.59 -39.15
N LEU A 280 20.85 13.70 -37.90
CA LEU A 280 20.06 14.85 -37.43
C LEU A 280 20.82 16.17 -37.59
N GLN A 281 22.14 16.14 -37.43
CA GLN A 281 22.99 17.32 -37.60
C GLN A 281 23.07 17.75 -39.07
N ASP A 282 23.35 16.80 -39.96
CA ASP A 282 23.52 17.04 -41.39
C ASP A 282 22.23 17.55 -42.04
N MET A 283 21.10 17.14 -41.49
CA MET A 283 19.78 17.58 -41.94
C MET A 283 19.35 18.95 -41.36
N GLY A 284 20.18 19.61 -40.55
CA GLY A 284 19.91 20.96 -40.01
C GLY A 284 19.08 21.01 -38.72
N LEU A 285 18.51 19.87 -38.29
CA LEU A 285 17.68 19.81 -37.06
C LEU A 285 18.49 19.91 -35.77
N GLY A 286 19.75 19.54 -35.82
CA GLY A 286 20.63 19.51 -34.67
C GLY A 286 20.73 20.85 -33.93
N ASN A 287 20.75 21.98 -34.66
CA ASN A 287 20.83 23.31 -34.05
C ASN A 287 19.54 23.73 -33.34
N ASP A 288 18.40 23.36 -33.90
CA ASP A 288 17.08 23.68 -33.33
C ASP A 288 16.79 22.81 -32.10
N LEU A 289 17.16 21.52 -32.15
CA LEU A 289 17.07 20.62 -30.99
C LEU A 289 18.03 21.03 -29.88
N GLU A 290 19.25 21.47 -30.19
CA GLU A 290 20.19 21.98 -29.19
C GLU A 290 19.62 23.24 -28.52
N ARG A 291 19.10 24.20 -29.30
CA ARG A 291 18.47 25.40 -28.75
C ARG A 291 17.30 25.03 -27.86
N LEU A 292 16.40 24.16 -28.31
CA LEU A 292 15.29 23.63 -27.53
C LEU A 292 15.76 23.01 -26.22
N THR A 293 16.76 22.14 -26.30
CA THR A 293 17.33 21.48 -25.11
C THR A 293 17.88 22.49 -24.10
N ARG A 294 18.60 23.52 -24.56
CA ARG A 294 19.12 24.58 -23.69
C ARG A 294 17.99 25.39 -23.02
N GLU A 295 16.95 25.72 -23.79
CA GLU A 295 15.76 26.40 -23.26
C GLU A 295 15.03 25.56 -22.23
N MET A 296 14.92 24.25 -22.46
CA MET A 296 14.33 23.30 -21.52
C MET A 296 15.14 23.16 -20.23
N ILE A 297 16.45 23.02 -20.35
CA ILE A 297 17.36 22.94 -19.17
C ILE A 297 17.28 24.25 -18.37
N GLU A 298 17.28 25.42 -19.04
CA GLU A 298 17.16 26.70 -18.36
C GLU A 298 15.81 26.85 -17.64
N MET A 299 14.72 26.41 -18.25
CA MET A 299 13.41 26.38 -17.63
C MET A 299 13.40 25.48 -16.38
N LEU A 300 13.93 24.27 -16.49
CA LEU A 300 14.04 23.35 -15.35
C LEU A 300 14.92 23.96 -14.23
N ARG A 301 16.01 24.65 -14.60
CA ARG A 301 16.88 25.34 -13.66
C ARG A 301 16.15 26.47 -12.91
N GLN A 302 15.26 27.19 -13.58
CA GLN A 302 14.46 28.25 -12.93
C GLN A 302 13.43 27.67 -11.96
N ILE A 303 12.89 26.48 -12.23
CA ILE A 303 11.87 25.82 -11.39
C ILE A 303 12.53 25.08 -10.21
N PHE A 304 13.55 24.28 -10.47
CA PHE A 304 14.12 23.35 -9.50
C PHE A 304 15.50 23.79 -8.95
N GLY A 305 16.15 24.76 -9.57
CA GLY A 305 17.53 25.14 -9.26
C GLY A 305 18.53 24.06 -9.66
N ALA A 306 19.73 24.11 -9.08
CA ALA A 306 20.79 23.11 -9.32
C ALA A 306 20.68 21.89 -8.39
N THR A 307 19.92 21.97 -7.31
CA THR A 307 19.87 20.96 -6.22
C THR A 307 18.46 20.47 -5.88
N GLY A 308 17.43 20.92 -6.61
CA GLY A 308 16.02 20.59 -6.35
C GLY A 308 15.55 19.28 -6.98
N THR A 309 16.47 18.40 -7.39
CA THR A 309 16.19 17.12 -8.04
C THR A 309 15.47 16.10 -7.12
N ASP A 310 15.60 16.25 -5.81
CA ASP A 310 14.90 15.42 -4.81
C ASP A 310 13.40 15.74 -4.68
N HIS A 311 12.96 16.87 -5.25
CA HIS A 311 11.58 17.31 -5.13
C HIS A 311 10.62 16.33 -5.88
N PRO A 312 9.47 15.93 -5.28
CA PRO A 312 8.53 15.01 -5.91
C PRO A 312 8.05 15.46 -7.30
N LEU A 313 7.95 16.77 -7.56
CA LEU A 313 7.57 17.31 -8.87
C LEU A 313 8.65 17.07 -9.94
N PHE A 314 9.93 16.99 -9.56
CA PHE A 314 11.00 16.68 -10.52
C PHE A 314 10.85 15.27 -11.08
N ARG A 315 10.41 14.31 -10.25
CA ARG A 315 10.14 12.93 -10.71
C ARG A 315 9.06 12.84 -11.79
N ARG A 316 8.10 13.79 -11.79
CA ARG A 316 7.03 13.85 -12.82
C ARG A 316 7.56 14.28 -14.18
N VAL A 317 8.70 14.95 -14.24
CA VAL A 317 9.34 15.31 -15.53
C VAL A 317 9.88 14.07 -16.24
N GLY A 318 10.05 12.93 -15.54
CA GLY A 318 10.55 11.68 -16.11
C GLY A 318 12.04 11.72 -16.48
N LEU A 319 12.77 12.71 -15.99
CA LEU A 319 14.19 12.90 -16.21
C LEU A 319 14.98 12.40 -14.99
N ASP A 320 16.06 11.68 -15.24
CA ASP A 320 16.98 11.27 -14.18
C ASP A 320 17.76 12.48 -13.62
N ALA A 321 17.93 12.54 -12.30
CA ALA A 321 18.59 13.64 -11.62
C ALA A 321 20.05 13.81 -12.11
N ALA A 322 20.78 12.71 -12.25
CA ALA A 322 22.16 12.73 -12.70
C ALA A 322 22.28 13.22 -14.16
N VAL A 323 21.34 12.82 -15.02
CA VAL A 323 21.25 13.29 -16.42
C VAL A 323 20.98 14.79 -16.47
N TYR A 324 20.07 15.28 -15.63
CA TYR A 324 19.78 16.71 -15.55
C TYR A 324 20.98 17.52 -15.06
N GLU A 325 21.63 17.11 -13.98
CA GLU A 325 22.79 17.78 -13.40
C GLU A 325 23.97 17.81 -14.40
N ALA A 326 24.23 16.68 -15.05
CA ALA A 326 25.28 16.60 -16.08
C ALA A 326 24.97 17.50 -17.29
N ALA A 327 23.72 17.54 -17.74
CA ALA A 327 23.28 18.40 -18.84
C ALA A 327 23.37 19.88 -18.48
N LEU A 328 22.98 20.26 -17.25
CA LEU A 328 23.09 21.64 -16.73
C LEU A 328 24.54 22.11 -16.67
N ASP A 329 25.44 21.26 -16.15
CA ASP A 329 26.87 21.56 -16.08
C ASP A 329 27.49 21.68 -17.51
N LEU A 330 27.11 20.80 -18.43
CA LEU A 330 27.57 20.83 -19.82
C LEU A 330 27.14 22.14 -20.51
N VAL A 331 25.85 22.52 -20.39
CA VAL A 331 25.32 23.76 -21.00
C VAL A 331 25.98 25.00 -20.42
N THR A 332 26.35 24.98 -19.12
CA THR A 332 27.03 26.06 -18.45
C THR A 332 28.49 26.21 -18.91
N ARG A 333 29.19 25.09 -19.12
CA ARG A 333 30.61 25.10 -19.51
C ARG A 333 30.83 25.33 -20.99
N LYS A 334 29.99 24.74 -21.86
CA LYS A 334 30.17 24.77 -23.30
C LYS A 334 29.06 25.53 -24.00
N GLN A 335 29.42 26.66 -24.63
CA GLN A 335 28.47 27.53 -25.34
C GLN A 335 28.31 27.15 -26.79
N LYS A 336 29.30 26.46 -27.39
CA LYS A 336 29.27 26.07 -28.81
C LYS A 336 29.29 24.56 -28.96
N ARG A 337 28.44 24.06 -29.86
CA ARG A 337 28.32 22.65 -30.21
C ARG A 337 29.58 22.05 -30.81
N SER A 338 30.34 22.82 -31.61
CA SER A 338 31.62 22.35 -32.22
C SER A 338 32.64 21.84 -31.22
N ASP A 339 32.43 22.13 -29.92
CA ASP A 339 33.33 21.79 -28.84
C ASP A 339 32.85 20.58 -28.02
N MET A 340 31.74 19.91 -28.45
CA MET A 340 31.13 18.78 -27.77
C MET A 340 31.56 17.45 -28.38
N THR A 341 31.75 16.45 -27.51
CA THR A 341 31.96 15.05 -27.92
C THR A 341 30.66 14.38 -28.28
N ASP A 342 30.73 13.18 -28.88
CA ASP A 342 29.52 12.40 -29.24
C ASP A 342 28.72 12.00 -27.97
N GLU A 343 29.41 11.70 -26.83
CA GLU A 343 28.76 11.41 -25.55
C GLU A 343 28.05 12.65 -24.97
N GLU A 344 28.66 13.82 -25.10
CA GLU A 344 28.05 15.07 -24.67
C GLU A 344 26.83 15.46 -25.52
N LEU A 345 26.86 15.16 -26.81
CA LEU A 345 25.70 15.30 -27.68
C LEU A 345 24.58 14.31 -27.33
N ALA A 346 24.92 13.07 -27.07
CA ALA A 346 23.97 12.05 -26.61
C ALA A 346 23.28 12.48 -25.31
N LEU A 347 24.07 12.98 -24.35
CA LEU A 347 23.52 13.54 -23.09
C LEU A 347 22.52 14.66 -23.34
N LEU A 348 22.84 15.63 -24.21
CA LEU A 348 21.93 16.72 -24.53
C LEU A 348 20.66 16.22 -25.21
N PHE A 349 20.76 15.33 -26.19
CA PHE A 349 19.61 14.83 -26.93
C PHE A 349 18.73 13.85 -26.16
N THR A 350 19.19 13.37 -24.99
CA THR A 350 18.32 12.63 -24.07
C THR A 350 17.16 13.50 -23.53
N ILE A 351 17.36 14.82 -23.37
CA ILE A 351 16.34 15.73 -22.85
C ILE A 351 15.11 15.82 -23.79
N PRO A 352 15.25 16.19 -25.10
CA PRO A 352 14.12 16.24 -26.02
C PRO A 352 13.55 14.85 -26.36
N ALA A 353 14.24 13.76 -26.03
CA ALA A 353 13.70 12.39 -26.13
C ALA A 353 12.80 12.01 -24.93
N LYS A 354 12.74 12.82 -23.88
CA LYS A 354 11.94 12.55 -22.69
C LYS A 354 10.86 13.62 -22.43
N ILE A 355 11.15 14.88 -22.73
CA ILE A 355 10.25 16.00 -22.42
C ILE A 355 9.33 16.31 -23.60
N THR A 356 8.07 16.56 -23.30
CA THR A 356 7.01 16.84 -24.30
C THR A 356 6.79 18.33 -24.50
N ALA A 357 6.19 18.71 -25.63
CA ALA A 357 5.84 20.10 -25.88
C ALA A 357 4.78 20.64 -24.89
N GLU A 358 3.90 19.79 -24.37
CA GLU A 358 2.93 20.19 -23.34
C GLU A 358 3.61 20.56 -22.03
N GLN A 359 4.65 19.82 -21.61
CA GLN A 359 5.41 20.13 -20.40
C GLN A 359 6.19 21.45 -20.52
N VAL A 360 6.69 21.76 -21.71
CA VAL A 360 7.39 23.02 -22.00
C VAL A 360 6.40 24.19 -22.14
N GLY A 361 5.19 23.92 -22.61
CA GLY A 361 4.13 24.89 -22.77
C GLY A 361 4.44 25.97 -23.82
N PRO A 362 4.09 27.25 -23.56
CA PRO A 362 4.27 28.35 -24.54
C PRO A 362 5.71 28.61 -24.97
N SER A 363 6.69 28.11 -24.20
CA SER A 363 8.11 28.23 -24.53
C SER A 363 8.57 27.26 -25.61
N PHE A 364 7.72 26.28 -26.01
CA PHE A 364 8.06 25.35 -27.09
C PHE A 364 8.10 26.09 -28.44
N PRO A 365 9.24 26.08 -29.16
CA PRO A 365 9.39 26.87 -30.38
C PRO A 365 8.45 26.38 -31.52
N VAL A 366 7.59 27.22 -32.00
CA VAL A 366 6.58 26.90 -33.07
C VAL A 366 7.25 26.34 -34.33
N GLY A 367 8.44 26.84 -34.68
CA GLY A 367 9.20 26.38 -35.86
C GLY A 367 9.67 24.92 -35.76
N VAL A 368 10.00 24.44 -34.58
CA VAL A 368 10.54 23.08 -34.38
C VAL A 368 9.50 22.00 -34.71
N ALA A 369 8.24 22.20 -34.33
CA ALA A 369 7.18 21.26 -34.66
C ALA A 369 7.01 21.10 -36.20
N GLY A 370 7.05 22.22 -36.95
CA GLY A 370 7.00 22.20 -38.39
C GLY A 370 8.20 21.51 -39.04
N GLN A 371 9.40 21.75 -38.52
CA GLN A 371 10.63 21.09 -39.00
C GLN A 371 10.59 19.60 -38.77
N ILE A 372 10.18 19.15 -37.55
CA ILE A 372 10.03 17.72 -37.23
C ILE A 372 9.05 17.05 -38.19
N LEU A 373 7.90 17.68 -38.48
CA LEU A 373 6.93 17.13 -39.44
C LEU A 373 7.49 17.04 -40.86
N ALA A 374 8.21 18.05 -41.32
CA ALA A 374 8.85 18.02 -42.65
C ALA A 374 9.85 16.86 -42.73
N MET A 375 10.73 16.73 -41.71
CA MET A 375 11.71 15.66 -41.68
C MET A 375 11.09 14.27 -41.51
N ARG A 376 10.02 14.13 -40.73
CA ARG A 376 9.26 12.89 -40.64
C ARG A 376 8.80 12.42 -42.02
N ARG A 377 8.28 13.34 -42.84
CA ARG A 377 7.83 13.04 -44.19
C ARG A 377 8.98 12.70 -45.14
N ASP A 378 10.05 13.49 -45.08
CA ASP A 378 11.13 13.39 -46.08
C ASP A 378 12.13 12.28 -45.71
N HIS A 379 12.40 12.03 -44.42
CA HIS A 379 13.49 11.14 -43.94
C HIS A 379 13.06 10.17 -42.85
N GLY A 380 11.81 10.20 -42.39
CA GLY A 380 11.35 9.44 -41.21
C GLY A 380 11.55 7.93 -41.33
N GLU A 381 11.38 7.35 -42.52
CA GLU A 381 11.60 5.93 -42.74
C GLU A 381 13.07 5.53 -42.55
N THR A 382 14.00 6.30 -43.14
CA THR A 382 15.43 6.09 -43.00
C THR A 382 15.91 6.25 -41.56
N LEU A 383 15.44 7.30 -40.87
CA LEU A 383 15.76 7.58 -39.46
C LEU A 383 15.23 6.47 -38.55
N ARG A 384 14.01 6.02 -38.78
CA ARG A 384 13.37 4.95 -38.01
C ARG A 384 14.11 3.62 -38.18
N ALA A 385 14.58 3.31 -39.40
CA ALA A 385 15.39 2.11 -39.66
C ALA A 385 16.67 2.09 -38.82
N GLN A 386 17.32 3.25 -38.58
CA GLN A 386 18.51 3.36 -37.74
C GLN A 386 18.23 3.16 -36.25
N MET A 387 16.98 3.32 -35.83
CA MET A 387 16.53 3.24 -34.45
C MET A 387 15.60 2.04 -34.18
N ALA A 388 15.49 1.11 -35.14
CA ALA A 388 14.52 0.01 -35.09
C ALA A 388 14.71 -0.97 -33.90
N ASP A 389 15.88 -1.03 -33.32
CA ASP A 389 16.18 -1.80 -32.11
C ASP A 389 15.77 -1.09 -30.82
N LEU A 390 15.52 0.21 -30.88
CA LEU A 390 15.11 1.02 -29.71
C LEU A 390 13.66 1.51 -29.79
N TYR A 391 13.10 1.64 -30.99
CA TYR A 391 11.80 2.24 -31.25
C TYR A 391 10.89 1.36 -32.10
N ALA A 392 9.67 1.17 -31.66
CA ALA A 392 8.59 0.53 -32.44
C ALA A 392 7.75 1.57 -33.20
N PRO A 393 7.43 1.34 -34.50
CA PRO A 393 6.63 2.30 -35.25
C PRO A 393 5.20 2.40 -34.75
N ILE A 394 4.64 3.62 -34.77
CA ILE A 394 3.22 3.85 -34.47
C ILE A 394 2.41 3.48 -35.73
N THR A 395 1.64 2.38 -35.63
CA THR A 395 0.78 1.91 -36.71
C THR A 395 -0.66 1.78 -36.25
N PRO A 396 -1.66 2.13 -37.11
CA PRO A 396 -3.06 2.09 -36.70
C PRO A 396 -3.58 0.69 -36.40
N ASP A 397 -3.02 -0.33 -37.06
CA ASP A 397 -3.46 -1.73 -36.97
C ASP A 397 -2.56 -2.59 -36.06
N GLY A 398 -1.55 -1.99 -35.41
CA GLY A 398 -0.60 -2.65 -34.56
C GLY A 398 -0.75 -2.31 -33.08
N HIS A 399 -0.24 -3.20 -32.22
CA HIS A 399 0.03 -2.88 -30.82
C HIS A 399 1.18 -1.88 -30.73
N LEU A 400 1.03 -0.89 -29.86
CA LEU A 400 2.03 0.17 -29.65
C LEU A 400 2.90 -0.21 -28.46
N ALA A 401 4.06 -0.79 -28.73
CA ALA A 401 5.01 -1.21 -27.69
C ALA A 401 5.46 -0.01 -26.85
N GLY A 402 5.70 -0.24 -25.57
CA GLY A 402 6.11 0.81 -24.62
C GLY A 402 4.98 1.76 -24.17
N LEU A 403 3.80 1.69 -24.77
CA LEU A 403 2.62 2.46 -24.36
C LEU A 403 1.71 1.63 -23.45
N SER A 404 1.00 2.34 -22.56
CA SER A 404 0.04 1.73 -21.65
C SER A 404 -1.18 1.14 -22.36
N VAL A 405 -1.96 0.30 -21.65
CA VAL A 405 -3.27 -0.20 -22.13
C VAL A 405 -4.16 0.97 -22.56
N LEU A 406 -4.23 2.01 -21.71
CA LEU A 406 -5.03 3.21 -22.02
C LEU A 406 -4.59 3.88 -23.31
N GLU A 407 -3.28 4.12 -23.48
CA GLU A 407 -2.73 4.77 -24.67
C GLU A 407 -2.90 3.92 -25.94
N ASN A 408 -2.80 2.60 -25.80
CA ASN A 408 -3.04 1.65 -26.88
C ASN A 408 -4.50 1.69 -27.38
N VAL A 409 -5.48 1.68 -26.48
CA VAL A 409 -6.90 1.69 -26.85
C VAL A 409 -7.35 3.06 -27.33
N LEU A 410 -6.78 4.16 -26.81
CA LEU A 410 -7.01 5.52 -27.28
C LEU A 410 -6.42 5.78 -28.66
N TYR A 411 -5.41 5.02 -29.02
CA TYR A 411 -4.50 5.33 -30.13
C TYR A 411 -4.01 6.78 -30.03
N GLY A 412 -3.51 7.13 -28.85
CA GLY A 412 -3.13 8.50 -28.50
C GLY A 412 -2.69 8.63 -27.03
N LYS A 413 -2.39 9.85 -26.65
CA LYS A 413 -2.03 10.21 -25.26
C LYS A 413 -3.06 11.16 -24.67
N VAL A 414 -3.33 10.99 -23.37
CA VAL A 414 -4.16 11.94 -22.63
C VAL A 414 -3.34 13.22 -22.44
N SER A 415 -3.98 14.37 -22.69
CA SER A 415 -3.34 15.67 -22.46
C SER A 415 -3.03 15.91 -20.99
N ASP A 416 -1.84 16.38 -20.66
CA ASP A 416 -1.45 16.80 -19.31
C ASP A 416 -2.35 17.94 -18.78
N ASN A 417 -2.98 18.70 -19.70
CA ASN A 417 -3.91 19.78 -19.38
C ASN A 417 -5.35 19.31 -19.14
N ALA A 418 -5.63 18.00 -19.20
CA ALA A 418 -6.98 17.48 -18.99
C ALA A 418 -7.49 17.66 -17.55
N GLY A 419 -6.58 17.77 -16.56
CA GLY A 419 -6.96 17.89 -15.15
C GLY A 419 -7.90 16.74 -14.71
N ASN A 420 -9.00 17.08 -14.03
CA ASN A 420 -9.98 16.09 -13.58
C ASN A 420 -10.66 15.33 -14.74
N LYS A 421 -10.63 15.88 -15.98
CA LYS A 421 -11.19 15.20 -17.15
C LYS A 421 -10.40 13.95 -17.57
N ALA A 422 -9.15 13.83 -17.13
CA ALA A 422 -8.38 12.61 -17.32
C ALA A 422 -9.00 11.42 -16.60
N GLU A 423 -9.58 11.63 -15.41
CA GLU A 423 -10.26 10.57 -14.65
C GLU A 423 -11.62 10.22 -15.28
N ASP A 424 -12.41 11.22 -15.69
CA ASP A 424 -13.65 10.99 -16.45
C ASP A 424 -13.39 10.15 -17.72
N LEU A 425 -12.28 10.43 -18.41
CA LEU A 425 -11.85 9.68 -19.59
C LEU A 425 -11.50 8.23 -19.25
N ARG A 426 -10.75 7.99 -18.15
CA ARG A 426 -10.43 6.65 -17.69
C ARG A 426 -11.68 5.84 -17.34
N HIS A 427 -12.67 6.46 -16.70
CA HIS A 427 -13.95 5.81 -16.39
C HIS A 427 -14.66 5.35 -17.67
N ILE A 428 -14.78 6.21 -18.67
CA ILE A 428 -15.44 5.83 -19.94
C ILE A 428 -14.69 4.69 -20.63
N VAL A 429 -13.36 4.73 -20.62
CA VAL A 429 -12.56 3.63 -21.20
C VAL A 429 -12.79 2.34 -20.43
N ALA A 430 -12.78 2.38 -19.09
CA ALA A 430 -13.05 1.20 -18.24
C ALA A 430 -14.45 0.63 -18.50
N ASP A 431 -15.48 1.48 -18.64
CA ASP A 431 -16.84 1.07 -18.97
C ASP A 431 -16.91 0.35 -20.33
N VAL A 432 -16.20 0.84 -21.33
CA VAL A 432 -16.14 0.19 -22.65
C VAL A 432 -15.42 -1.16 -22.56
N LEU A 433 -14.28 -1.24 -21.84
CA LEU A 433 -13.56 -2.49 -21.63
C LEU A 433 -14.43 -3.53 -20.91
N MET A 434 -15.22 -3.07 -19.94
CA MET A 434 -16.15 -3.94 -19.18
C MET A 434 -17.31 -4.42 -20.08
N ALA A 435 -17.95 -3.50 -20.81
CA ALA A 435 -19.06 -3.82 -21.69
C ALA A 435 -18.67 -4.82 -22.82
N GLU A 436 -17.42 -4.80 -23.25
CA GLU A 436 -16.88 -5.70 -24.27
C GLU A 436 -16.26 -7.00 -23.68
N GLY A 437 -16.31 -7.18 -22.37
CA GLY A 437 -15.89 -8.41 -21.69
C GLY A 437 -14.37 -8.63 -21.66
N ILE A 438 -13.53 -7.60 -21.87
CA ILE A 438 -12.06 -7.74 -21.87
C ILE A 438 -11.42 -7.47 -20.50
N THR A 439 -12.20 -7.12 -19.52
CA THR A 439 -11.71 -6.89 -18.16
C THR A 439 -10.81 -8.01 -17.62
N PRO A 440 -11.12 -9.30 -17.81
CA PRO A 440 -10.23 -10.38 -17.35
C PRO A 440 -8.83 -10.30 -17.96
N LEU A 441 -8.73 -10.00 -19.27
CA LEU A 441 -7.43 -9.86 -19.94
C LEU A 441 -6.63 -8.66 -19.43
N VAL A 442 -7.32 -7.57 -19.10
CA VAL A 442 -6.67 -6.37 -18.51
C VAL A 442 -6.18 -6.67 -17.09
N LEU A 443 -6.95 -7.42 -16.30
CA LEU A 443 -6.60 -7.80 -14.94
C LEU A 443 -5.41 -8.76 -14.87
N GLU A 444 -5.16 -9.56 -15.93
CA GLU A 444 -3.96 -10.40 -16.00
C GLU A 444 -2.67 -9.59 -15.87
N LEU A 445 -2.64 -8.35 -16.38
CA LEU A 445 -1.47 -7.47 -16.25
C LEU A 445 -1.14 -7.10 -14.81
N ILE A 446 -2.10 -7.19 -13.89
CA ILE A 446 -1.86 -6.93 -12.47
C ILE A 446 -0.93 -7.98 -11.89
N PHE A 447 -1.01 -9.23 -12.34
CA PHE A 447 -0.12 -10.29 -11.87
C PHE A 447 1.36 -10.00 -12.18
N ASP A 448 1.63 -9.27 -13.25
CA ASP A 448 3.00 -8.97 -13.70
C ASP A 448 3.60 -7.73 -13.01
N ILE A 449 2.82 -6.97 -12.26
CA ILE A 449 3.31 -5.77 -11.56
C ILE A 449 4.42 -6.18 -10.58
N PRO A 450 5.64 -5.63 -10.72
CA PRO A 450 6.73 -5.94 -9.80
C PRO A 450 6.48 -5.34 -8.41
N ILE A 451 6.72 -6.14 -7.38
CA ILE A 451 6.67 -5.72 -5.97
C ILE A 451 8.08 -5.77 -5.41
N THR A 452 8.53 -4.66 -4.84
CA THR A 452 9.80 -4.59 -4.12
C THR A 452 9.66 -5.20 -2.73
N LEU A 453 10.78 -5.60 -2.13
CA LEU A 453 10.78 -6.11 -0.76
C LEU A 453 10.09 -5.13 0.21
N GLY A 454 9.13 -5.63 0.97
CA GLY A 454 8.31 -4.82 1.87
C GLY A 454 7.22 -3.99 1.18
N GLY A 455 7.08 -4.05 -0.16
CA GLY A 455 5.99 -3.41 -0.89
C GLY A 455 6.04 -1.89 -0.98
N ALA A 456 7.23 -1.27 -0.80
CA ALA A 456 7.37 0.19 -0.77
C ALA A 456 6.88 0.89 -2.06
N ASN A 457 6.81 0.17 -3.17
CA ASN A 457 6.30 0.66 -4.45
C ASN A 457 4.80 0.41 -4.66
N LEU A 458 4.11 -0.25 -3.71
CA LEU A 458 2.69 -0.57 -3.80
C LEU A 458 1.89 0.35 -2.88
N PRO A 459 1.00 1.22 -3.41
CA PRO A 459 0.10 2.03 -2.60
C PRO A 459 -0.80 1.18 -1.70
N SER A 460 -1.18 1.69 -0.53
CA SER A 460 -2.04 1.00 0.46
C SER A 460 -3.35 0.49 -0.15
N LEU A 461 -3.93 1.25 -1.07
CA LEU A 461 -5.13 0.89 -1.84
C LEU A 461 -5.02 -0.47 -2.55
N PHE A 462 -3.81 -0.95 -2.84
CA PHE A 462 -3.57 -2.25 -3.48
C PHE A 462 -3.00 -3.28 -2.50
N ALA A 463 -2.35 -2.84 -1.42
CA ALA A 463 -1.75 -3.71 -0.42
C ALA A 463 -2.80 -4.50 0.38
N GLU A 464 -3.87 -3.84 0.82
CA GLU A 464 -4.94 -4.49 1.57
C GLU A 464 -5.75 -5.49 0.72
N PRO A 465 -6.22 -5.17 -0.52
CA PRO A 465 -6.83 -6.14 -1.42
C PRO A 465 -5.93 -7.34 -1.74
N LEU A 466 -4.62 -7.13 -1.88
CA LEU A 466 -3.66 -8.22 -2.05
C LEU A 466 -3.61 -9.10 -0.80
N SER A 467 -3.61 -8.51 0.40
CA SER A 467 -3.64 -9.24 1.67
C SER A 467 -4.87 -10.16 1.77
N VAL A 468 -6.04 -9.60 1.50
CA VAL A 468 -7.31 -10.36 1.50
C VAL A 468 -7.28 -11.43 0.41
N SER A 469 -6.85 -11.10 -0.82
CA SER A 469 -6.73 -12.06 -1.92
C SER A 469 -5.81 -13.22 -1.55
N ARG A 470 -4.64 -12.94 -0.97
CA ARG A 470 -3.67 -13.95 -0.53
C ARG A 470 -4.24 -14.86 0.55
N ALA A 471 -4.96 -14.31 1.52
CA ALA A 471 -5.57 -15.10 2.57
C ALA A 471 -6.70 -16.00 2.06
N THR A 472 -7.47 -15.54 1.05
CA THR A 472 -8.69 -16.18 0.54
C THR A 472 -8.48 -17.10 -0.66
N ILE A 473 -7.41 -16.91 -1.46
CA ILE A 473 -7.17 -17.62 -2.71
C ILE A 473 -7.18 -19.16 -2.54
N LYS A 474 -6.72 -19.65 -1.41
CA LYS A 474 -6.67 -21.07 -1.06
C LYS A 474 -7.99 -21.64 -0.53
N ARG A 475 -9.06 -20.85 -0.42
CA ARG A 475 -10.36 -21.18 0.19
C ARG A 475 -10.19 -21.83 1.57
N PRO A 476 -9.71 -21.04 2.56
CA PRO A 476 -9.39 -21.58 3.88
C PRO A 476 -10.64 -22.06 4.61
N ASP A 477 -10.48 -22.99 5.56
CA ASP A 477 -11.56 -23.41 6.46
C ASP A 477 -11.83 -22.34 7.54
N ILE A 478 -10.80 -21.57 7.94
CA ILE A 478 -10.88 -20.46 8.90
C ILE A 478 -10.20 -19.24 8.26
N LEU A 479 -10.87 -18.10 8.25
CA LEU A 479 -10.33 -16.83 7.74
C LEU A 479 -10.38 -15.76 8.81
N ILE A 480 -9.20 -15.22 9.13
CA ILE A 480 -9.01 -14.15 10.09
C ILE A 480 -8.73 -12.85 9.34
N LEU A 481 -9.50 -11.83 9.64
CA LEU A 481 -9.46 -10.49 9.02
C LEU A 481 -9.14 -9.47 10.09
N GLU A 482 -7.87 -9.08 10.19
CA GLU A 482 -7.36 -8.14 11.19
C GLU A 482 -7.29 -6.74 10.61
N GLN A 483 -8.21 -5.86 11.00
CA GLN A 483 -8.26 -4.44 10.63
C GLN A 483 -8.04 -4.21 9.11
N VAL A 484 -8.56 -5.11 8.27
CA VAL A 484 -8.42 -4.99 6.80
C VAL A 484 -9.42 -3.98 6.24
N MET A 485 -9.06 -3.33 5.13
CA MET A 485 -9.89 -2.35 4.43
C MET A 485 -10.26 -1.15 5.32
N ASP A 486 -9.39 -0.81 6.25
CA ASP A 486 -9.54 0.33 7.14
C ASP A 486 -9.51 1.67 6.38
N SER A 487 -8.87 1.70 5.23
CA SER A 487 -8.88 2.83 4.29
C SER A 487 -10.20 3.00 3.51
N PHE A 488 -11.14 2.05 3.62
CA PHE A 488 -12.42 2.06 2.93
C PHE A 488 -13.53 2.59 3.86
N ASP A 489 -14.58 3.16 3.28
CA ASP A 489 -15.74 3.60 4.05
C ASP A 489 -16.55 2.42 4.64
N ALA A 490 -17.41 2.70 5.63
CA ALA A 490 -18.20 1.70 6.32
C ALA A 490 -19.05 0.85 5.36
N THR A 491 -19.67 1.48 4.36
CA THR A 491 -20.52 0.79 3.36
C THR A 491 -19.72 -0.21 2.53
N ALA A 492 -18.49 0.15 2.15
CA ALA A 492 -17.61 -0.75 1.40
C ALA A 492 -17.15 -1.93 2.27
N ARG A 493 -16.89 -1.72 3.58
CA ARG A 493 -16.55 -2.79 4.52
C ARG A 493 -17.71 -3.76 4.74
N GLU A 494 -18.93 -3.26 4.94
CA GLU A 494 -20.14 -4.11 5.06
C GLU A 494 -20.37 -4.95 3.80
N ALA A 495 -20.20 -4.34 2.62
CA ALA A 495 -20.30 -5.03 1.35
C ALA A 495 -19.24 -6.14 1.24
N LEU A 496 -18.00 -5.87 1.65
CA LEU A 496 -16.94 -6.88 1.73
C LEU A 496 -17.37 -8.08 2.60
N PHE A 497 -17.85 -7.81 3.82
CA PHE A 497 -18.25 -8.89 4.75
C PHE A 497 -19.37 -9.76 4.16
N ALA A 498 -20.40 -9.13 3.60
CA ALA A 498 -21.49 -9.83 2.94
C ALA A 498 -21.04 -10.65 1.72
N ASN A 499 -20.10 -10.12 0.93
CA ASN A 499 -19.58 -10.78 -0.25
C ASN A 499 -18.65 -11.94 0.11
N LEU A 500 -17.77 -11.77 1.12
CA LEU A 500 -16.91 -12.87 1.59
C LEU A 500 -17.74 -14.06 2.07
N ARG A 501 -18.86 -13.84 2.77
CA ARG A 501 -19.76 -14.92 3.16
C ARG A 501 -20.33 -15.66 1.94
N LYS A 502 -20.72 -14.96 0.88
CA LYS A 502 -21.22 -15.58 -0.37
C LYS A 502 -20.14 -16.38 -1.08
N LEU A 503 -18.92 -15.87 -1.13
CA LEU A 503 -17.79 -16.49 -1.80
C LEU A 503 -17.22 -17.70 -1.03
N LEU A 504 -17.30 -17.65 0.30
CA LEU A 504 -16.75 -18.64 1.24
C LEU A 504 -17.84 -19.14 2.21
N PRO A 505 -18.86 -19.85 1.74
CA PRO A 505 -20.04 -20.20 2.56
C PRO A 505 -19.73 -21.13 3.74
N ASP A 506 -18.73 -21.98 3.62
CA ASP A 506 -18.37 -22.99 4.63
C ASP A 506 -17.24 -22.51 5.58
N THR A 507 -16.66 -21.35 5.33
CA THR A 507 -15.51 -20.82 6.10
C THR A 507 -15.98 -20.15 7.38
N THR A 508 -15.31 -20.43 8.49
CA THR A 508 -15.46 -19.64 9.72
C THR A 508 -14.75 -18.29 9.50
N LEU A 509 -15.52 -17.19 9.54
CA LEU A 509 -15.01 -15.84 9.33
C LEU A 509 -14.83 -15.14 10.67
N ILE A 510 -13.61 -14.71 10.97
CA ILE A 510 -13.26 -14.03 12.24
C ILE A 510 -12.78 -12.63 11.90
N TYR A 511 -13.52 -11.63 12.31
CA TYR A 511 -13.21 -10.21 12.12
C TYR A 511 -12.65 -9.64 13.42
N LEU A 512 -11.43 -9.13 13.36
CA LEU A 512 -10.73 -8.49 14.48
C LEU A 512 -10.57 -6.99 14.18
N TYR A 513 -11.38 -6.15 14.83
CA TYR A 513 -11.40 -4.70 14.56
C TYR A 513 -11.39 -3.90 15.86
N ASP A 514 -11.03 -2.62 15.75
CA ASP A 514 -11.09 -1.67 16.87
C ASP A 514 -12.53 -1.27 17.23
N ALA A 515 -13.41 -1.21 16.21
CA ALA A 515 -14.83 -0.97 16.35
C ALA A 515 -15.59 -1.51 15.14
N PHE A 516 -16.87 -1.78 15.29
CA PHE A 516 -17.80 -2.07 14.21
C PHE A 516 -18.92 -1.03 14.20
N ASP A 517 -19.34 -0.62 13.00
CA ASP A 517 -20.47 0.31 12.83
C ASP A 517 -21.82 -0.38 13.08
N ASP A 518 -21.92 -1.69 12.77
CA ASP A 518 -23.07 -2.54 13.02
C ASP A 518 -22.59 -3.94 13.43
N ASP A 519 -22.93 -4.36 14.62
CA ASP A 519 -22.60 -5.68 15.17
C ASP A 519 -23.67 -6.74 14.87
N SER A 520 -24.83 -6.35 14.36
CA SER A 520 -25.94 -7.26 14.01
C SER A 520 -25.64 -8.19 12.84
N ILE A 521 -24.57 -7.92 12.09
CA ILE A 521 -24.13 -8.76 10.96
C ILE A 521 -23.40 -10.03 11.42
N PHE A 522 -22.98 -10.10 12.68
CA PHE A 522 -22.26 -11.22 13.24
C PHE A 522 -23.19 -12.24 13.89
N ASP A 523 -22.90 -13.52 13.70
CA ASP A 523 -23.56 -14.60 14.44
C ASP A 523 -23.16 -14.55 15.93
N LEU A 524 -21.92 -14.12 16.19
CA LEU A 524 -21.37 -13.92 17.53
C LEU A 524 -20.52 -12.65 17.54
N HIS A 525 -20.69 -11.85 18.57
CA HIS A 525 -19.86 -10.68 18.83
C HIS A 525 -19.27 -10.73 20.24
N PHE A 526 -17.97 -10.45 20.34
CA PHE A 526 -17.21 -10.41 21.59
C PHE A 526 -16.43 -9.11 21.67
N GLU A 527 -16.23 -8.64 22.89
CA GLU A 527 -15.38 -7.50 23.16
C GLU A 527 -14.20 -7.93 24.04
N VAL A 528 -13.00 -7.48 23.68
CA VAL A 528 -11.77 -7.72 24.41
C VAL A 528 -11.21 -6.40 24.88
N GLU A 529 -11.16 -6.21 26.18
CA GLU A 529 -10.55 -5.06 26.83
C GLU A 529 -9.39 -5.50 27.70
N GLN A 530 -8.26 -4.83 27.54
CA GLN A 530 -7.04 -5.11 28.31
C GLN A 530 -6.67 -6.62 28.32
N GLY A 531 -6.91 -7.29 27.14
CA GLY A 531 -6.60 -8.70 26.91
C GLY A 531 -7.54 -9.67 27.60
N ARG A 532 -8.69 -9.26 28.08
CA ARG A 532 -9.74 -10.10 28.68
C ARG A 532 -11.05 -9.95 27.91
N LEU A 533 -11.86 -11.01 27.90
CA LEU A 533 -13.21 -10.92 27.37
C LEU A 533 -14.09 -10.09 28.31
N VAL A 534 -14.81 -9.12 27.75
CA VAL A 534 -15.78 -8.32 28.49
C VAL A 534 -16.99 -9.19 28.83
N GLY A 535 -17.44 -9.15 30.11
CA GLY A 535 -18.58 -9.93 30.60
C GLY A 535 -18.27 -11.37 30.99
N ALA A 536 -17.02 -11.85 30.84
CA ALA A 536 -16.62 -13.12 31.41
C ALA A 536 -16.50 -12.96 32.95
N GLU A 537 -17.41 -13.57 33.71
CA GLU A 537 -17.33 -13.65 35.15
C GLU A 537 -16.20 -14.61 35.56
N GLY A 538 -14.98 -14.12 35.66
CA GLY A 538 -13.81 -14.90 36.03
C GLY A 538 -12.75 -14.06 36.72
N VAL A 539 -12.79 -14.08 38.07
CA VAL A 539 -11.70 -13.77 39.02
C VAL A 539 -11.07 -12.37 38.92
N ARG A 540 -11.64 -11.46 39.69
CA ARG A 540 -10.97 -10.29 40.25
C ARG A 540 -9.82 -10.75 41.20
N ALA A 541 -8.60 -10.90 40.70
CA ALA A 541 -7.47 -11.30 41.54
C ALA A 541 -6.44 -10.19 41.81
N GLU A 542 -6.54 -9.00 41.23
CA GLU A 542 -5.59 -7.90 41.48
C GLU A 542 -6.24 -6.52 41.79
N ALA A 543 -7.55 -6.42 41.84
CA ALA A 543 -8.24 -5.17 42.17
C ALA A 543 -8.36 -4.88 43.69
N ASP A 544 -7.78 -5.70 44.56
CA ASP A 544 -7.91 -5.55 46.01
C ASP A 544 -6.98 -4.49 46.66
N SER A 545 -6.16 -3.77 45.86
CA SER A 545 -5.48 -2.57 46.35
C SER A 545 -6.04 -1.32 45.64
N GLU A 546 -6.26 -0.25 46.40
CA GLU A 546 -6.69 1.06 45.84
C GLU A 546 -5.77 1.54 44.72
N VAL A 547 -4.46 1.20 44.78
CA VAL A 547 -3.46 1.54 43.78
C VAL A 547 -3.66 0.73 42.49
N GLY A 548 -4.02 -0.55 42.58
CA GLY A 548 -4.32 -1.39 41.43
C GLY A 548 -5.57 -0.96 40.70
N ALA A 549 -6.61 -0.59 41.44
CA ALA A 549 -7.86 -0.06 40.87
C ALA A 549 -7.68 1.32 40.20
N ASP A 550 -6.81 2.17 40.72
CA ASP A 550 -6.49 3.47 40.11
C ASP A 550 -5.74 3.29 38.79
N LEU A 551 -4.73 2.42 38.77
CA LEU A 551 -3.95 2.12 37.56
C LEU A 551 -4.84 1.48 36.48
N ALA A 552 -5.73 0.57 36.86
CA ALA A 552 -6.67 -0.07 35.93
C ALA A 552 -7.60 0.97 35.27
N ARG A 553 -8.18 1.92 36.05
CA ARG A 553 -9.02 2.99 35.51
C ARG A 553 -8.27 3.92 34.55
N LYS A 554 -7.01 4.24 34.85
CA LYS A 554 -6.15 5.05 33.98
C LYS A 554 -5.82 4.32 32.68
N LEU A 555 -5.52 3.02 32.76
CA LEU A 555 -5.23 2.19 31.59
C LEU A 555 -6.46 2.06 30.68
N ASP A 556 -7.63 1.82 31.26
CA ASP A 556 -8.89 1.77 30.52
C ASP A 556 -9.14 3.09 29.76
N ALA A 557 -9.04 4.22 30.43
CA ALA A 557 -9.23 5.53 29.83
C ALA A 557 -8.25 5.80 28.69
N LEU A 558 -6.96 5.47 28.87
CA LEU A 558 -5.94 5.66 27.84
C LEU A 558 -6.15 4.73 26.64
N SER A 559 -6.52 3.46 26.86
CA SER A 559 -6.72 2.48 25.78
C SER A 559 -7.90 2.81 24.87
N ARG A 560 -8.95 3.44 25.41
CA ARG A 560 -10.13 3.89 24.64
C ARG A 560 -9.91 5.17 23.84
N THR A 561 -8.80 5.87 24.09
CA THR A 561 -8.50 7.11 23.36
C THR A 561 -7.86 6.79 22.02
N PRO A 562 -8.41 7.21 20.87
CA PRO A 562 -7.93 6.85 19.54
C PRO A 562 -6.43 7.12 19.33
N MET A 563 -5.92 8.19 19.95
CA MET A 563 -4.50 8.56 19.88
C MET A 563 -3.58 7.50 20.47
N PHE A 564 -4.00 6.82 21.54
CA PHE A 564 -3.19 5.87 22.30
C PHE A 564 -3.55 4.40 22.06
N ALA A 565 -4.61 4.13 21.27
CA ALA A 565 -5.11 2.78 21.00
C ALA A 565 -4.05 1.84 20.38
N GLY A 566 -3.07 2.39 19.64
CA GLY A 566 -1.97 1.61 19.04
C GLY A 566 -0.73 1.46 19.91
N LEU A 567 -0.75 1.92 21.13
CA LEU A 567 0.39 1.76 22.04
C LEU A 567 0.41 0.35 22.64
N LYS A 568 1.63 -0.19 22.79
CA LYS A 568 1.83 -1.42 23.54
C LYS A 568 1.45 -1.20 25.02
N ARG A 569 0.97 -2.24 25.69
CA ARG A 569 0.58 -2.17 27.10
C ARG A 569 1.65 -1.61 28.03
N LYS A 570 2.91 -1.92 27.75
CA LYS A 570 4.04 -1.36 28.50
C LYS A 570 4.07 0.18 28.40
N GLN A 571 3.84 0.72 27.22
CA GLN A 571 3.79 2.18 26.99
C GLN A 571 2.55 2.81 27.66
N LEU A 572 1.37 2.16 27.56
CA LEU A 572 0.16 2.60 28.24
C LEU A 572 0.34 2.59 29.76
N ARG A 573 1.00 1.57 30.34
CA ARG A 573 1.31 1.50 31.78
C ARG A 573 2.25 2.63 32.22
N LEU A 574 3.25 2.98 31.42
CA LEU A 574 4.14 4.11 31.71
C LEU A 574 3.38 5.44 31.68
N LEU A 575 2.52 5.65 30.68
CA LEU A 575 1.64 6.81 30.65
C LEU A 575 0.69 6.86 31.85
N ALA A 576 0.03 5.75 32.17
CA ALA A 576 -0.90 5.65 33.30
C ALA A 576 -0.20 5.91 34.64
N PHE A 577 1.04 5.44 34.79
CA PHE A 577 1.84 5.69 36.00
C PHE A 577 2.18 7.16 36.18
N GLY A 578 2.55 7.86 35.09
CA GLY A 578 2.87 9.32 35.08
C GLY A 578 1.62 10.19 35.18
N ALA A 579 0.48 9.73 34.67
CA ALA A 579 -0.75 10.51 34.61
C ALA A 579 -1.37 10.78 36.00
N ARG A 580 -2.01 11.95 36.13
CA ARG A 580 -2.65 12.39 37.38
C ARG A 580 -4.09 12.81 37.14
N TRP A 581 -4.98 12.43 38.04
CA TRP A 581 -6.37 12.91 38.03
C TRP A 581 -6.42 14.42 38.27
N TYR A 582 -7.25 15.09 37.52
CA TYR A 582 -7.53 16.51 37.60
C TYR A 582 -9.02 16.72 37.53
N ALA A 583 -9.57 17.52 38.45
CA ALA A 583 -10.99 17.84 38.48
C ALA A 583 -11.19 19.35 38.53
N ALA A 584 -12.17 19.85 37.77
CA ALA A 584 -12.57 21.26 37.77
C ALA A 584 -14.07 21.41 37.95
N ALA A 585 -14.47 22.40 38.75
CA ALA A 585 -15.88 22.72 38.94
C ALA A 585 -16.43 23.48 37.72
N PRO A 586 -17.77 23.46 37.48
CA PRO A 586 -18.37 24.25 36.40
C PRO A 586 -17.97 25.71 36.45
N GLY A 587 -17.46 26.27 35.35
CA GLY A 587 -16.97 27.62 35.22
C GLY A 587 -15.49 27.82 35.61
N GLU A 588 -14.81 26.83 36.17
CA GLU A 588 -13.38 26.87 36.51
C GLU A 588 -12.52 26.71 35.27
N TYR A 589 -11.43 27.46 35.20
CA TYR A 589 -10.47 27.35 34.12
C TYR A 589 -9.45 26.25 34.43
N VAL A 590 -9.20 25.37 33.43
CA VAL A 590 -8.18 24.35 33.50
C VAL A 590 -6.80 24.95 33.17
N PHE A 591 -6.77 25.83 32.18
CA PHE A 591 -5.62 26.67 31.80
C PHE A 591 -6.11 27.90 31.02
N HIS A 592 -5.28 28.91 30.94
CA HIS A 592 -5.52 30.12 30.16
C HIS A 592 -4.64 30.20 28.91
N LYS A 593 -5.11 30.98 27.94
CA LYS A 593 -4.29 31.38 26.78
C LYS A 593 -3.00 32.05 27.26
N ASN A 594 -1.90 31.70 26.60
CA ASN A 594 -0.52 32.11 26.91
C ASN A 594 0.07 31.45 28.17
N ASP A 595 -0.60 30.56 28.85
CA ASP A 595 0.00 29.73 29.89
C ASP A 595 1.10 28.82 29.31
N ASP A 596 2.07 28.47 30.14
CA ASP A 596 3.12 27.53 29.81
C ASP A 596 2.53 26.13 29.63
N PRO A 597 2.81 25.41 28.51
CA PRO A 597 2.25 24.10 28.25
C PRO A 597 2.89 22.97 29.08
N THR A 598 4.00 23.22 29.79
CA THR A 598 4.79 22.22 30.52
C THR A 598 4.00 21.46 31.61
N ASP A 599 2.84 21.98 32.02
CA ASP A 599 1.94 21.29 32.96
C ASP A 599 1.31 20.03 32.36
N GLY A 600 1.26 19.88 31.01
CA GLY A 600 0.86 18.66 30.33
C GLY A 600 -0.35 18.81 29.41
N ALA A 601 -0.84 17.68 28.90
CA ALA A 601 -2.09 17.55 28.15
C ALA A 601 -3.19 16.97 29.04
N TYR A 602 -4.45 17.35 28.78
CA TYR A 602 -5.61 16.96 29.57
C TYR A 602 -6.56 16.10 28.73
N MET A 603 -6.71 14.85 29.11
CA MET A 603 -7.69 13.94 28.52
C MET A 603 -8.99 14.01 29.30
N VAL A 604 -10.08 14.39 28.66
CA VAL A 604 -11.41 14.45 29.28
C VAL A 604 -11.93 13.04 29.50
N ILE A 605 -12.22 12.69 30.75
CA ILE A 605 -12.78 11.38 31.13
C ILE A 605 -14.30 11.50 31.32
N ASP A 606 -14.73 12.58 31.97
CA ASP A 606 -16.15 12.83 32.24
C ASP A 606 -16.41 14.33 32.29
N GLY A 607 -17.59 14.75 31.82
CA GLY A 607 -17.96 16.13 31.71
C GLY A 607 -17.65 16.77 30.37
N GLU A 608 -17.90 18.10 30.29
CA GLU A 608 -17.65 18.90 29.09
C GLU A 608 -16.81 20.13 29.44
N ALA A 609 -15.95 20.57 28.51
CA ALA A 609 -15.20 21.81 28.62
C ALA A 609 -15.32 22.66 27.35
N ASP A 610 -15.34 23.97 27.51
CA ASP A 610 -15.34 24.94 26.42
C ASP A 610 -13.92 25.42 26.13
N LEU A 611 -13.54 25.40 24.85
CA LEU A 611 -12.32 26.00 24.34
C LEU A 611 -12.62 27.39 23.82
N ILE A 612 -12.05 28.40 24.45
CA ILE A 612 -12.40 29.80 24.28
C ILE A 612 -11.19 30.60 23.80
N LEU A 613 -11.39 31.43 22.78
CA LEU A 613 -10.41 32.42 22.36
C LEU A 613 -10.76 33.78 23.02
N PRO A 614 -9.98 34.23 24.01
CA PRO A 614 -10.19 35.55 24.59
C PRO A 614 -9.76 36.64 23.62
N GLY A 615 -10.65 37.63 23.38
CA GLY A 615 -10.40 38.82 22.59
C GLY A 615 -9.74 39.96 23.38
N GLU A 616 -9.11 40.91 22.68
CA GLU A 616 -8.42 42.05 23.31
C GLU A 616 -9.31 42.99 24.15
N ASN A 617 -10.60 42.99 23.90
CA ASN A 617 -11.59 43.85 24.59
C ASN A 617 -12.37 43.12 25.69
N GLY A 618 -11.97 41.88 26.05
CA GLY A 618 -12.68 41.07 27.04
C GLY A 618 -13.86 40.27 26.45
N ASP A 619 -14.01 40.27 25.12
CA ASP A 619 -14.99 39.42 24.45
C ASP A 619 -14.44 37.97 24.40
N GLU A 620 -15.31 36.98 24.62
CA GLU A 620 -14.98 35.56 24.56
C GLU A 620 -15.59 34.95 23.30
N THR A 621 -14.76 34.28 22.47
CA THR A 621 -15.25 33.51 21.31
C THR A 621 -15.14 32.02 21.61
N LEU A 622 -16.29 31.33 21.69
CA LEU A 622 -16.31 29.88 21.82
C LEU A 622 -15.85 29.25 20.51
N ILE A 623 -14.77 28.49 20.55
CA ILE A 623 -14.20 27.77 19.40
C ILE A 623 -14.79 26.37 19.30
N ALA A 624 -14.83 25.63 20.43
CA ALA A 624 -15.37 24.27 20.46
C ALA A 624 -15.80 23.91 21.90
N THR A 625 -16.70 22.94 22.02
CA THR A 625 -16.96 22.21 23.26
C THR A 625 -16.43 20.80 23.11
N VAL A 626 -15.63 20.35 24.06
CA VAL A 626 -15.01 19.03 24.09
C VAL A 626 -15.57 18.18 25.22
N GLY A 627 -15.68 16.87 24.97
CA GLY A 627 -16.24 15.90 25.92
C GLY A 627 -15.34 14.66 26.09
N PRO A 628 -15.88 13.60 26.72
CA PRO A 628 -15.11 12.38 27.02
C PRO A 628 -14.35 11.80 25.81
N GLY A 629 -13.09 11.41 26.02
CA GLY A 629 -12.18 10.91 24.99
C GLY A 629 -11.38 12.00 24.26
N ALA A 630 -11.70 13.29 24.44
CA ALA A 630 -10.92 14.37 23.84
C ALA A 630 -9.62 14.62 24.64
N LEU A 631 -8.51 14.77 23.91
CA LEU A 631 -7.24 15.23 24.45
C LEU A 631 -7.07 16.71 24.10
N VAL A 632 -6.74 17.55 25.08
CA VAL A 632 -6.62 19.00 24.92
C VAL A 632 -5.29 19.49 25.49
N GLY A 633 -4.65 20.41 24.78
CA GLY A 633 -3.39 21.01 25.19
C GLY A 633 -2.14 20.31 24.65
N GLU A 634 -2.29 19.22 23.91
CA GLU A 634 -1.23 18.46 23.24
C GLU A 634 -0.47 19.29 22.21
N LEU A 635 -1.17 20.24 21.53
CA LEU A 635 -0.55 21.09 20.52
C LEU A 635 0.52 22.02 21.13
N GLY A 636 0.26 22.55 22.34
CA GLY A 636 1.24 23.38 23.06
C GLY A 636 2.52 22.59 23.38
N LEU A 637 2.38 21.32 23.79
CA LEU A 637 3.51 20.42 24.06
C LEU A 637 4.32 20.11 22.78
N ILE A 638 3.63 19.75 21.70
CA ILE A 638 4.29 19.36 20.43
C ILE A 638 5.02 20.54 19.81
N ARG A 639 4.38 21.71 19.79
CA ARG A 639 4.94 22.93 19.16
C ARG A 639 5.90 23.69 20.09
N ARG A 640 5.90 23.34 21.39
CA ARG A 640 6.62 24.06 22.45
C ARG A 640 6.25 25.54 22.46
N GLU A 641 4.95 25.81 22.30
CA GLU A 641 4.38 27.15 22.27
C GLU A 641 3.37 27.31 23.41
N PRO A 642 3.18 28.53 23.95
CA PRO A 642 2.14 28.80 24.94
C PRO A 642 0.75 28.35 24.50
N ARG A 643 -0.17 28.13 25.45
CA ARG A 643 -1.56 27.75 25.19
C ARG A 643 -2.22 28.75 24.24
N ALA A 644 -2.86 28.24 23.18
CA ALA A 644 -3.51 29.07 22.16
C ALA A 644 -4.91 29.56 22.58
N LEU A 645 -5.59 28.81 23.45
CA LEU A 645 -6.97 29.01 23.92
C LEU A 645 -7.03 28.89 25.43
N ASP A 646 -8.12 29.40 26.00
CA ASP A 646 -8.56 29.05 27.36
C ASP A 646 -9.32 27.73 27.32
N MET A 647 -9.19 26.89 28.35
CA MET A 647 -10.03 25.73 28.58
C MET A 647 -10.82 25.95 29.88
N ARG A 648 -12.16 26.03 29.79
CA ARG A 648 -13.07 26.25 30.93
C ARG A 648 -14.03 25.09 31.06
N ALA A 649 -14.17 24.55 32.28
CA ALA A 649 -15.13 23.52 32.59
C ALA A 649 -16.57 24.03 32.39
N LYS A 650 -17.33 23.38 31.52
CA LYS A 650 -18.74 23.70 31.28
C LYS A 650 -19.64 22.95 32.26
N THR A 651 -19.30 21.74 32.59
CA THR A 651 -19.94 20.91 33.62
C THR A 651 -18.91 20.53 34.70
N GLN A 652 -19.28 19.70 35.68
CA GLN A 652 -18.27 19.06 36.52
C GLN A 652 -17.32 18.26 35.59
N LEU A 653 -16.06 18.58 35.60
CA LEU A 653 -15.09 18.05 34.68
C LEU A 653 -14.07 17.17 35.41
N ASN A 654 -13.85 15.96 34.91
CA ASN A 654 -12.80 15.07 35.39
C ASN A 654 -11.88 14.76 34.20
N CYS A 655 -10.61 15.02 34.35
CA CYS A 655 -9.57 14.77 33.33
C CYS A 655 -8.47 13.86 33.86
N LEU A 656 -7.78 13.21 32.95
CA LEU A 656 -6.48 12.60 33.21
C LEU A 656 -5.41 13.52 32.61
N ARG A 657 -4.60 14.13 33.46
CA ARG A 657 -3.49 14.98 33.05
C ARG A 657 -2.24 14.14 32.79
N ILE A 658 -1.68 14.24 31.60
CA ILE A 658 -0.45 13.57 31.15
C ILE A 658 0.64 14.62 31.09
N GLY A 659 1.72 14.45 31.83
CA GLY A 659 2.84 15.40 31.88
C GLY A 659 3.59 15.48 30.54
N GLU A 660 4.34 16.56 30.34
CA GLU A 660 5.14 16.79 29.11
C GLU A 660 6.12 15.64 28.87
N GLU A 661 6.88 15.25 29.89
CA GLU A 661 7.93 14.22 29.76
C GLU A 661 7.36 12.88 29.33
N GLU A 662 6.25 12.45 29.93
CA GLU A 662 5.60 11.18 29.63
C GLU A 662 4.95 11.19 28.23
N PHE A 663 4.32 12.30 27.87
CA PHE A 663 3.70 12.48 26.56
C PHE A 663 4.75 12.47 25.44
N MET A 664 5.81 13.27 25.59
CA MET A 664 6.88 13.36 24.59
C MET A 664 7.68 12.05 24.48
N ALA A 665 7.91 11.35 25.60
CA ALA A 665 8.61 10.05 25.57
C ALA A 665 7.89 9.01 24.71
N VAL A 666 6.55 9.05 24.66
CA VAL A 666 5.78 8.15 23.80
C VAL A 666 5.78 8.63 22.35
N VAL A 667 5.54 9.91 22.11
CA VAL A 667 5.47 10.47 20.75
C VAL A 667 6.83 10.37 20.02
N GLU A 668 7.94 10.64 20.71
CA GLU A 668 9.28 10.60 20.11
C GLU A 668 9.79 9.17 19.83
N ASN A 669 9.30 8.19 20.59
CA ASN A 669 9.79 6.81 20.48
C ASN A 669 8.88 5.86 19.72
N ASP A 670 7.65 6.29 19.33
CA ASP A 670 6.71 5.48 18.60
C ASP A 670 6.20 6.20 17.32
N ALA A 671 6.72 5.75 16.18
CA ALA A 671 6.38 6.36 14.88
C ALA A 671 4.87 6.23 14.52
N ALA A 672 4.20 5.17 14.98
CA ALA A 672 2.77 4.98 14.74
C ALA A 672 1.94 6.00 15.52
N THR A 673 2.28 6.25 16.78
CA THR A 673 1.65 7.28 17.62
C THR A 673 1.92 8.68 17.06
N ALA A 674 3.15 8.98 16.62
CA ALA A 674 3.46 10.26 15.98
C ALA A 674 2.64 10.47 14.69
N PHE A 675 2.40 9.44 13.91
CA PHE A 675 1.59 9.51 12.70
C PHE A 675 0.09 9.71 13.02
N ARG A 676 -0.47 9.01 14.02
CA ARG A 676 -1.86 9.22 14.47
C ARG A 676 -2.07 10.63 15.00
N LEU A 677 -1.09 11.14 15.76
CA LEU A 677 -1.11 12.52 16.22
C LEU A 677 -1.19 13.51 15.05
N LEU A 678 -0.41 13.26 13.99
CA LEU A 678 -0.47 14.04 12.75
C LEU A 678 -1.85 14.00 12.11
N GLN A 679 -2.53 12.85 12.10
CA GLN A 679 -3.89 12.69 11.57
C GLN A 679 -4.91 13.48 12.40
N VAL A 680 -4.83 13.42 13.73
CA VAL A 680 -5.69 14.18 14.65
C VAL A 680 -5.50 15.69 14.45
N VAL A 681 -4.23 16.15 14.40
CA VAL A 681 -3.90 17.57 14.17
C VAL A 681 -4.36 18.04 12.78
N ALA A 682 -4.24 17.21 11.75
CA ALA A 682 -4.74 17.52 10.41
C ALA A 682 -6.27 17.65 10.39
N GLY A 683 -6.98 16.90 11.23
CA GLY A 683 -8.43 17.03 11.41
C GLY A 683 -8.86 18.41 11.94
N TYR A 684 -8.06 19.05 12.77
CA TYR A 684 -8.35 20.39 13.29
C TYR A 684 -8.28 21.50 12.24
N VAL A 685 -7.60 21.26 11.10
CA VAL A 685 -7.49 22.24 9.99
C VAL A 685 -8.74 22.26 9.12
N ASN A 686 -9.55 21.21 9.17
CA ASN A 686 -10.75 21.05 8.34
C ASN A 686 -12.05 21.45 9.07
N THR A 687 -11.97 21.87 10.33
CA THR A 687 -13.08 22.43 11.13
C THR A 687 -12.85 23.93 11.35
#